data_f44fe35164ab90418a138d11dd95099a
#
_entry.id   f44fe35164ab90418a138d11dd95099a
#
_cell.length_a   1.000
_cell.length_b   1.000
_cell.length_c   1.000
_cell.angle_alpha   90.00
_cell.angle_beta   90.00
_cell.angle_gamma   90.00
#
_symmetry.space_group_name_H-M   'P 1'
#
loop_
_entity.id
_entity.type
_entity.pdbx_description
1 polymer ?
#
loop_
_entity_poly.entity_id
_entity_poly.type
_entity_poly.pdbx_seq_one_letter_code
_entity_poly.pdbx_strand_id
1 'polypeptide(L)'
;MDKNLQTLELDKVLALLAEQTTCDDAKEAALALRPAADPGEIALQLDQTEDAFSMLARFGAPSFGGLHNVNGPLQRAAAGGCLNMTELLQVGDTLRALRILDDWHGHLAGTSSSLNFFFDGITVNKYLENRIFTCIVSPEEMADKASEELYDIRRKIKSKAAAIRQRLDGMIHSTHYQKFLQEPIVTQRGGRFVVPVKAEHRGEVPGLVHDTSSSGATVFIEPAAVVDANNDIKVLEGREREEVQRILFELSAEAGTFAESVRHSYDSAVRLNLIFAKAHLAYQMKAARPQLNTEGVTDLKNARHPLIDKERVVPVHITLGTDYDTLVITGPNTGGKTVTLKTLGLLTAMVGCGLLIPVSDGSKLALYRQILVDIGDEQSIAQNLSTFSSHMVNIIDIMGKADKDSLVLIDELGAGTDPIEGAALAVSVIEYLRQKGAHIAATTHYAELKAYALDTPGVSNGCCEFDVETLRPTYRLLIGVPGRSNAFAITEHLGMDPAVVRAAKEIVGSENRQFESVLENLESARKALDEERAAASKERQEAERLAAKAREEKSKIDTLRDRELDKAKREAQRLVDAAKRTSSDFLLQLEQLKKEQTATNATELARKTRREIKNRLGELDDIVNPNRLNTDWETDYKLPRPLQVGDHVLIKGIGEGDVLELGSKILVSSGMLKTRVKPTDLRLLPPKKKAPITGQRTLRRTTSRADADVKTELDLRGQTVEEALGNLGLFIDKCVLNNISEVRIIHGKGTGALRTAVQEELRHHPNVAEYRLGVYGEGENGVTIAKLK
;
A
#
# COMPACT_ATOMS: atom_id res chain seq x y z
N MET A 1 16.08 -20.88 -19.39
CA MET A 1 15.32 -21.01 -18.14
C MET A 1 15.21 -22.50 -17.81
N ASP A 2 15.20 -22.89 -16.54
CA ASP A 2 14.98 -24.28 -16.11
C ASP A 2 13.61 -24.78 -16.62
N LYS A 3 13.52 -26.06 -17.03
CA LYS A 3 12.28 -26.68 -17.53
C LYS A 3 11.13 -26.52 -16.50
N ASN A 4 11.40 -26.69 -15.22
CA ASN A 4 10.43 -26.55 -14.15
C ASN A 4 9.82 -25.14 -14.10
N LEU A 5 10.65 -24.11 -14.22
CA LEU A 5 10.20 -22.70 -14.18
C LEU A 5 9.43 -22.30 -15.45
N GLN A 6 9.74 -22.91 -16.59
CA GLN A 6 8.97 -22.73 -17.82
C GLN A 6 7.59 -23.40 -17.72
N THR A 7 7.53 -24.60 -17.18
CA THR A 7 6.26 -25.31 -16.94
C THR A 7 5.37 -24.51 -16.00
N LEU A 8 5.92 -23.81 -15.02
CA LEU A 8 5.21 -22.88 -14.13
C LEU A 8 4.88 -21.53 -14.78
N GLU A 9 5.30 -21.29 -16.02
CA GLU A 9 5.06 -20.05 -16.76
C GLU A 9 5.68 -18.80 -16.12
N LEU A 10 6.79 -18.94 -15.38
CA LEU A 10 7.52 -17.81 -14.80
C LEU A 10 8.02 -16.85 -15.88
N ASP A 11 8.41 -17.36 -17.04
CA ASP A 11 8.83 -16.56 -18.20
C ASP A 11 7.75 -15.56 -18.63
N LYS A 12 6.48 -15.94 -18.58
CA LYS A 12 5.36 -15.03 -18.89
C LYS A 12 5.21 -13.91 -17.84
N VAL A 13 5.41 -14.23 -16.56
CA VAL A 13 5.39 -13.20 -15.50
C VAL A 13 6.59 -12.26 -15.65
N LEU A 14 7.77 -12.78 -15.97
CA LEU A 14 8.94 -11.96 -16.24
C LEU A 14 8.79 -11.10 -17.51
N ALA A 15 8.04 -11.55 -18.50
CA ALA A 15 7.68 -10.74 -19.66
C ALA A 15 6.77 -9.57 -19.25
N LEU A 16 5.75 -9.81 -18.41
CA LEU A 16 4.92 -8.74 -17.83
C LEU A 16 5.74 -7.75 -16.99
N LEU A 17 6.74 -8.23 -16.26
CA LEU A 17 7.66 -7.38 -15.52
C LEU A 17 8.50 -6.52 -16.47
N ALA A 18 9.02 -7.09 -17.54
CA ALA A 18 9.82 -6.41 -18.54
C ALA A 18 9.05 -5.27 -19.24
N GLU A 19 7.73 -5.42 -19.40
CA GLU A 19 6.85 -4.35 -19.91
C GLU A 19 6.72 -3.16 -18.95
N GLN A 20 7.02 -3.34 -17.67
CA GLN A 20 7.00 -2.25 -16.68
C GLN A 20 8.33 -1.49 -16.59
N THR A 21 9.38 -1.97 -17.26
CA THR A 21 10.68 -1.28 -17.32
C THR A 21 10.69 -0.24 -18.44
N THR A 22 11.54 0.77 -18.31
CA THR A 22 11.62 1.89 -19.26
C THR A 22 12.93 1.92 -20.05
N CYS A 23 13.98 1.22 -19.62
CA CYS A 23 15.24 1.12 -20.32
C CYS A 23 15.54 -0.35 -20.69
N ASP A 24 16.28 -0.54 -21.78
CA ASP A 24 16.56 -1.88 -22.34
C ASP A 24 17.34 -2.77 -21.36
N ASP A 25 18.34 -2.25 -20.67
CA ASP A 25 19.15 -3.03 -19.73
C ASP A 25 18.30 -3.52 -18.53
N ALA A 26 17.36 -2.71 -18.04
CA ALA A 26 16.41 -3.14 -17.00
C ALA A 26 15.43 -4.19 -17.52
N LYS A 27 15.04 -4.09 -18.80
CA LYS A 27 14.20 -5.08 -19.48
C LYS A 27 14.93 -6.43 -19.61
N GLU A 28 16.18 -6.40 -20.04
CA GLU A 28 17.01 -7.59 -20.10
C GLU A 28 17.22 -8.21 -18.71
N ALA A 29 17.50 -7.36 -17.70
CA ALA A 29 17.65 -7.80 -16.33
C ALA A 29 16.34 -8.44 -15.79
N ALA A 30 15.15 -7.90 -16.12
CA ALA A 30 13.87 -8.48 -15.76
C ALA A 30 13.68 -9.88 -16.36
N LEU A 31 13.98 -10.07 -17.66
CA LEU A 31 13.88 -11.36 -18.34
C LEU A 31 14.94 -12.37 -17.87
N ALA A 32 16.07 -11.87 -17.38
CA ALA A 32 17.16 -12.69 -16.87
C ALA A 32 16.94 -13.14 -15.40
N LEU A 33 15.95 -12.63 -14.69
CA LEU A 33 15.69 -13.00 -13.29
C LEU A 33 15.55 -14.51 -13.11
N ARG A 34 16.08 -15.00 -12.00
CA ARG A 34 15.95 -16.39 -11.55
C ARG A 34 15.70 -16.38 -10.04
N PRO A 35 14.96 -17.36 -9.52
CA PRO A 35 14.81 -17.52 -8.08
C PRO A 35 16.17 -17.63 -7.41
N ALA A 36 16.41 -16.79 -6.41
CA ALA A 36 17.60 -16.86 -5.57
C ALA A 36 17.51 -18.07 -4.63
N ALA A 37 18.67 -18.61 -4.25
CA ALA A 37 18.75 -19.75 -3.34
C ALA A 37 18.99 -19.32 -1.87
N ASP A 38 19.49 -18.10 -1.65
CA ASP A 38 19.79 -17.59 -0.31
C ASP A 38 18.58 -16.87 0.29
N PRO A 39 18.08 -17.32 1.46
CA PRO A 39 16.97 -16.65 2.15
C PRO A 39 17.20 -15.17 2.45
N GLY A 40 18.45 -14.79 2.77
CA GLY A 40 18.81 -13.41 3.06
C GLY A 40 18.71 -12.51 1.83
N GLU A 41 19.14 -13.02 0.68
CA GLU A 41 19.02 -12.33 -0.60
C GLU A 41 17.54 -12.14 -1.00
N ILE A 42 16.73 -13.19 -0.86
CA ILE A 42 15.29 -13.11 -1.14
C ILE A 42 14.61 -12.07 -0.24
N ALA A 43 14.90 -12.09 1.06
CA ALA A 43 14.35 -11.13 2.00
C ALA A 43 14.72 -9.69 1.63
N LEU A 44 15.99 -9.43 1.31
CA LEU A 44 16.48 -8.12 0.88
C LEU A 44 15.80 -7.63 -0.40
N GLN A 45 15.67 -8.51 -1.41
CA GLN A 45 14.99 -8.15 -2.65
C GLN A 45 13.51 -7.84 -2.44
N LEU A 46 12.83 -8.56 -1.54
CA LEU A 46 11.45 -8.26 -1.17
C LEU A 46 11.33 -6.96 -0.38
N ASP A 47 12.28 -6.67 0.55
CA ASP A 47 12.34 -5.39 1.26
C ASP A 47 12.44 -4.23 0.27
N GLN A 48 13.34 -4.34 -0.71
CA GLN A 48 13.52 -3.36 -1.77
C GLN A 48 12.24 -3.16 -2.60
N THR A 49 11.57 -4.26 -2.96
CA THR A 49 10.32 -4.19 -3.73
C THR A 49 9.17 -3.57 -2.91
N GLU A 50 9.07 -3.90 -1.62
CA GLU A 50 8.06 -3.35 -0.70
C GLU A 50 8.29 -1.87 -0.42
N ASP A 51 9.55 -1.45 -0.25
CA ASP A 51 9.91 -0.04 -0.10
C ASP A 51 9.55 0.75 -1.35
N ALA A 52 9.90 0.24 -2.54
CA ALA A 52 9.51 0.85 -3.82
C ALA A 52 7.98 0.91 -3.97
N PHE A 53 7.25 -0.15 -3.59
CA PHE A 53 5.79 -0.18 -3.60
C PHE A 53 5.20 0.88 -2.68
N SER A 54 5.75 1.04 -1.49
CA SER A 54 5.34 2.05 -0.52
C SER A 54 5.63 3.47 -1.01
N MET A 55 6.79 3.69 -1.64
CA MET A 55 7.16 4.96 -2.25
C MET A 55 6.24 5.30 -3.43
N LEU A 56 5.97 4.32 -4.31
CA LEU A 56 5.05 4.45 -5.43
C LEU A 56 3.66 4.91 -4.96
N ALA A 57 3.13 4.30 -3.90
CA ALA A 57 1.81 4.61 -3.37
C ALA A 57 1.71 6.00 -2.73
N ARG A 58 2.79 6.52 -2.14
CA ARG A 58 2.80 7.79 -1.39
C ARG A 58 3.22 8.97 -2.25
N PHE A 59 4.18 8.79 -3.14
CA PHE A 59 4.88 9.87 -3.83
C PHE A 59 4.80 9.76 -5.36
N GLY A 60 4.22 8.68 -5.88
CA GLY A 60 4.25 8.35 -7.29
C GLY A 60 5.58 7.74 -7.74
N ALA A 61 5.65 7.33 -9.01
CA ALA A 61 6.85 6.71 -9.57
C ALA A 61 7.89 7.77 -9.95
N PRO A 62 9.20 7.52 -9.70
CA PRO A 62 10.25 8.31 -10.32
C PRO A 62 10.27 8.11 -11.83
N SER A 63 10.78 9.10 -12.56
CA SER A 63 10.92 9.01 -14.01
C SER A 63 12.27 8.41 -14.38
N PHE A 64 12.25 7.31 -15.15
CA PHE A 64 13.43 6.67 -15.70
C PHE A 64 13.60 6.95 -17.21
N GLY A 65 12.81 7.86 -17.78
CA GLY A 65 12.91 8.22 -19.20
C GLY A 65 14.23 8.91 -19.52
N GLY A 66 14.83 8.56 -20.65
CA GLY A 66 16.12 9.10 -21.09
C GLY A 66 17.37 8.35 -20.60
N LEU A 67 17.20 7.23 -19.90
CA LEU A 67 18.31 6.33 -19.59
C LEU A 67 18.72 5.53 -20.83
N HIS A 68 19.93 5.79 -21.34
CA HIS A 68 20.52 5.07 -22.46
C HIS A 68 21.76 4.31 -21.98
N ASN A 69 22.04 3.15 -22.58
CA ASN A 69 23.27 2.43 -22.29
C ASN A 69 24.46 3.18 -22.90
N VAL A 70 25.10 3.99 -22.06
CA VAL A 70 26.25 4.81 -22.42
C VAL A 70 27.60 4.18 -22.04
N ASN A 71 27.60 2.95 -21.55
CA ASN A 71 28.81 2.27 -21.07
C ASN A 71 29.87 2.15 -22.16
N GLY A 72 29.49 1.72 -23.37
CA GLY A 72 30.42 1.60 -24.50
C GLY A 72 30.98 2.94 -24.97
N PRO A 73 30.13 3.94 -25.26
CA PRO A 73 30.56 5.31 -25.56
C PRO A 73 31.51 5.90 -24.51
N LEU A 74 31.14 5.85 -23.23
CA LEU A 74 31.97 6.39 -22.15
C LEU A 74 33.32 5.68 -22.00
N GLN A 75 33.36 4.36 -22.22
CA GLN A 75 34.60 3.61 -22.19
C GLN A 75 35.54 4.03 -23.33
N ARG A 76 35.01 4.28 -24.54
CA ARG A 76 35.79 4.82 -25.65
C ARG A 76 36.27 6.23 -25.36
N ALA A 77 35.42 7.09 -24.81
CA ALA A 77 35.80 8.45 -24.44
C ALA A 77 36.90 8.47 -23.39
N ALA A 78 36.84 7.63 -22.38
CA ALA A 78 37.86 7.47 -21.34
C ALA A 78 39.21 6.99 -21.92
N ALA A 79 39.19 6.19 -23.02
CA ALA A 79 40.36 5.78 -23.75
C ALA A 79 40.87 6.82 -24.77
N GLY A 80 40.32 8.04 -24.79
CA GLY A 80 40.68 9.13 -25.67
C GLY A 80 40.02 9.09 -27.07
N GLY A 81 38.95 8.30 -27.25
CA GLY A 81 38.15 8.25 -28.45
C GLY A 81 37.15 9.41 -28.54
N CYS A 82 36.82 9.82 -29.75
CA CYS A 82 35.80 10.84 -29.98
C CYS A 82 34.42 10.21 -30.16
N LEU A 83 33.42 10.77 -29.45
CA LEU A 83 32.03 10.43 -29.57
C LEU A 83 31.33 11.29 -30.62
N ASN A 84 30.34 10.75 -31.30
CA ASN A 84 29.53 11.51 -32.22
C ASN A 84 28.41 12.29 -31.48
N MET A 85 27.67 13.15 -32.17
CA MET A 85 26.62 13.96 -31.59
C MET A 85 25.51 13.14 -30.94
N THR A 86 25.10 12.01 -31.56
CA THR A 86 24.07 11.11 -31.04
C THR A 86 24.50 10.48 -29.72
N GLU A 87 25.74 10.00 -29.65
CA GLU A 87 26.30 9.38 -28.43
C GLU A 87 26.40 10.40 -27.28
N LEU A 88 26.85 11.62 -27.59
CA LEU A 88 26.93 12.71 -26.61
C LEU A 88 25.54 13.12 -26.13
N LEU A 89 24.54 13.21 -27.02
CA LEU A 89 23.15 13.45 -26.62
C LEU A 89 22.59 12.34 -25.71
N GLN A 90 22.87 11.08 -26.01
CA GLN A 90 22.51 9.97 -25.14
C GLN A 90 23.18 10.05 -23.75
N VAL A 91 24.44 10.48 -23.69
CA VAL A 91 25.12 10.80 -22.42
C VAL A 91 24.41 11.95 -21.70
N GLY A 92 24.06 13.00 -22.40
CA GLY A 92 23.33 14.14 -21.87
C GLY A 92 21.94 13.77 -21.32
N ASP A 93 21.18 12.98 -22.08
CA ASP A 93 19.86 12.47 -21.66
C ASP A 93 19.96 11.58 -20.44
N THR A 94 20.99 10.71 -20.38
CA THR A 94 21.26 9.87 -19.22
C THR A 94 21.60 10.71 -18.00
N LEU A 95 22.47 11.72 -18.12
CA LEU A 95 22.79 12.66 -17.03
C LEU A 95 21.56 13.43 -16.53
N ARG A 96 20.67 13.84 -17.45
CA ARG A 96 19.40 14.47 -17.10
C ARG A 96 18.48 13.54 -16.35
N ALA A 97 18.37 12.28 -16.79
CA ALA A 97 17.57 11.26 -16.12
C ALA A 97 18.08 10.98 -14.70
N LEU A 98 19.40 10.85 -14.54
CA LEU A 98 20.04 10.68 -13.22
C LEU A 98 19.77 11.85 -12.29
N ARG A 99 19.85 13.09 -12.78
CA ARG A 99 19.52 14.27 -11.98
C ARG A 99 18.03 14.30 -11.59
N ILE A 100 17.12 13.93 -12.47
CA ILE A 100 15.69 13.85 -12.15
C ILE A 100 15.42 12.80 -11.07
N LEU A 101 16.13 11.68 -11.09
CA LEU A 101 16.06 10.63 -10.06
C LEU A 101 16.57 11.14 -8.71
N ASP A 102 17.70 11.82 -8.71
CA ASP A 102 18.29 12.43 -7.50
C ASP A 102 17.39 13.52 -6.91
N ASP A 103 16.89 14.44 -7.75
CA ASP A 103 15.92 15.46 -7.37
C ASP A 103 14.65 14.83 -6.76
N TRP A 104 14.12 13.76 -7.37
CA TRP A 104 12.95 13.05 -6.86
C TRP A 104 13.21 12.44 -5.49
N HIS A 105 14.35 11.77 -5.31
CA HIS A 105 14.77 11.19 -4.01
C HIS A 105 14.99 12.29 -2.96
N GLY A 106 15.56 13.43 -3.32
CA GLY A 106 15.77 14.57 -2.44
C GLY A 106 14.49 15.11 -1.80
N HIS A 107 13.33 14.98 -2.49
CA HIS A 107 12.02 15.35 -1.93
C HIS A 107 11.51 14.35 -0.87
N LEU A 108 12.14 13.18 -0.74
CA LEU A 108 11.80 12.14 0.23
C LEU A 108 12.65 12.20 1.51
N ALA A 109 13.36 13.31 1.72
CA ALA A 109 14.31 13.49 2.82
C ALA A 109 13.73 13.09 4.19
N GLY A 110 14.42 12.15 4.86
CA GLY A 110 14.03 11.61 6.18
C GLY A 110 13.31 10.24 6.14
N THR A 111 13.05 9.67 4.96
CA THR A 111 12.53 8.31 4.84
C THR A 111 13.70 7.32 4.76
N SER A 112 13.86 6.48 5.80
CA SER A 112 14.83 5.37 5.72
C SER A 112 14.27 4.26 4.84
N SER A 113 15.04 3.84 3.83
CA SER A 113 14.66 2.79 2.88
C SER A 113 15.85 1.94 2.50
N SER A 114 15.59 0.68 2.17
CA SER A 114 16.59 -0.23 1.58
C SER A 114 17.10 0.25 0.22
N LEU A 115 16.41 1.20 -0.42
CA LEU A 115 16.77 1.76 -1.72
C LEU A 115 17.78 2.91 -1.64
N ASN A 116 18.00 3.50 -0.45
CA ASN A 116 18.90 4.65 -0.29
C ASN A 116 20.30 4.36 -0.84
N PHE A 117 20.80 3.15 -0.66
CA PHE A 117 22.09 2.73 -1.20
C PHE A 117 22.23 2.96 -2.72
N PHE A 118 21.15 2.72 -3.47
CA PHE A 118 21.18 2.92 -4.93
C PHE A 118 21.03 4.41 -5.29
N PHE A 119 20.20 5.16 -4.57
CA PHE A 119 20.04 6.60 -4.80
C PHE A 119 21.32 7.37 -4.42
N ASP A 120 21.94 7.03 -3.30
CA ASP A 120 23.20 7.62 -2.87
C ASP A 120 24.37 7.32 -3.82
N GLY A 121 24.27 6.23 -4.60
CA GLY A 121 25.19 5.88 -5.68
C GLY A 121 25.05 6.75 -6.94
N ILE A 122 24.02 7.60 -7.03
CA ILE A 122 23.81 8.47 -8.20
C ILE A 122 24.58 9.76 -8.01
N THR A 123 25.50 10.02 -8.92
CA THR A 123 26.30 11.27 -8.97
C THR A 123 25.75 12.19 -10.07
N VAL A 124 25.26 13.35 -9.69
CA VAL A 124 24.71 14.36 -10.63
C VAL A 124 25.85 15.18 -11.23
N ASN A 125 25.88 15.30 -12.56
CA ASN A 125 26.81 16.19 -13.26
C ASN A 125 26.06 17.17 -14.19
N LYS A 126 25.46 18.18 -13.58
CA LYS A 126 24.68 19.22 -14.27
C LYS A 126 25.57 20.08 -15.21
N TYR A 127 26.85 20.17 -14.91
CA TYR A 127 27.77 20.94 -15.77
C TYR A 127 27.92 20.25 -17.13
N LEU A 128 28.26 18.97 -17.15
CA LEU A 128 28.42 18.22 -18.39
C LEU A 128 27.08 18.10 -19.15
N GLU A 129 25.97 17.85 -18.43
CA GLU A 129 24.62 17.85 -19.00
C GLU A 129 24.37 19.15 -19.78
N ASN A 130 24.50 20.30 -19.12
CA ASN A 130 24.22 21.60 -19.73
C ASN A 130 25.17 21.90 -20.90
N ARG A 131 26.44 21.54 -20.81
CA ARG A 131 27.42 21.77 -21.83
C ARG A 131 27.09 20.97 -23.10
N ILE A 132 26.72 19.71 -22.97
CA ILE A 132 26.29 18.89 -24.12
C ILE A 132 25.09 19.53 -24.83
N PHE A 133 24.01 19.83 -24.10
CA PHE A 133 22.81 20.41 -24.70
C PHE A 133 22.96 21.86 -25.18
N THR A 134 23.96 22.58 -24.68
CA THR A 134 24.28 23.92 -25.20
C THR A 134 25.03 23.81 -26.53
N CYS A 135 25.87 22.78 -26.71
CA CYS A 135 26.66 22.60 -27.91
C CYS A 135 25.93 21.84 -29.01
N ILE A 136 25.08 20.86 -28.66
CA ILE A 136 24.43 19.95 -29.60
C ILE A 136 22.92 20.13 -29.54
N VAL A 137 22.31 20.48 -30.68
CA VAL A 137 20.84 20.70 -30.80
C VAL A 137 20.13 19.40 -31.18
N SER A 138 20.72 18.65 -32.11
CA SER A 138 20.17 17.40 -32.63
C SER A 138 21.29 16.44 -33.06
N PRO A 139 21.02 15.17 -33.37
CA PRO A 139 22.01 14.24 -33.89
C PRO A 139 22.78 14.71 -35.12
N GLU A 140 22.23 15.65 -35.86
CA GLU A 140 22.78 16.16 -37.14
C GLU A 140 23.21 17.60 -37.04
N GLU A 141 22.90 18.31 -35.96
CA GLU A 141 23.09 19.76 -35.84
C GLU A 141 23.79 20.17 -34.56
N MET A 142 24.94 20.83 -34.70
CA MET A 142 25.64 21.52 -33.61
C MET A 142 25.17 22.98 -33.53
N ALA A 143 24.96 23.50 -32.32
CA ALA A 143 24.53 24.86 -32.09
C ALA A 143 25.54 25.87 -32.65
N ASP A 144 25.05 26.97 -33.26
CA ASP A 144 25.91 28.04 -33.72
C ASP A 144 26.79 28.62 -32.60
N LYS A 145 26.29 28.60 -31.36
CA LYS A 145 26.95 29.12 -30.16
C LYS A 145 27.81 28.08 -29.43
N ALA A 146 28.03 26.92 -30.03
CA ALA A 146 28.87 25.88 -29.41
C ALA A 146 30.31 26.36 -29.19
N SER A 147 30.83 27.23 -30.09
CA SER A 147 32.05 28.00 -29.88
C SER A 147 31.93 29.34 -30.57
N GLU A 148 32.76 30.34 -30.18
CA GLU A 148 32.87 31.61 -30.85
C GLU A 148 33.39 31.45 -32.28
N GLU A 149 34.33 30.54 -32.46
CA GLU A 149 34.89 30.25 -33.79
C GLU A 149 33.85 29.64 -34.74
N LEU A 150 33.06 28.68 -34.30
CA LEU A 150 31.97 28.08 -35.11
C LEU A 150 30.95 29.14 -35.51
N TYR A 151 30.58 30.01 -34.59
CA TYR A 151 29.66 31.11 -34.85
C TYR A 151 30.18 32.05 -35.91
N ASP A 152 31.45 32.42 -35.83
CA ASP A 152 32.10 33.33 -36.80
C ASP A 152 32.24 32.70 -38.17
N ILE A 153 32.62 31.41 -38.25
CA ILE A 153 32.70 30.66 -39.52
C ILE A 153 31.32 30.63 -40.18
N ARG A 154 30.30 30.21 -39.47
CA ARG A 154 28.90 30.11 -40.02
C ARG A 154 28.36 31.48 -40.42
N ARG A 155 28.63 32.54 -39.67
CA ARG A 155 28.30 33.92 -40.02
C ARG A 155 28.98 34.33 -41.32
N LYS A 156 30.27 34.00 -41.50
CA LYS A 156 31.04 34.30 -42.77
C LYS A 156 30.45 33.52 -43.93
N ILE A 157 30.12 32.23 -43.78
CA ILE A 157 29.48 31.42 -44.80
C ILE A 157 28.15 32.05 -45.22
N LYS A 158 27.26 32.37 -44.26
CA LYS A 158 25.95 33.02 -44.52
C LYS A 158 26.11 34.34 -45.24
N SER A 159 27.07 35.18 -44.86
CA SER A 159 27.34 36.47 -45.47
C SER A 159 27.87 36.31 -46.93
N LYS A 160 28.84 35.39 -47.16
CA LYS A 160 29.36 35.11 -48.51
C LYS A 160 28.28 34.51 -49.44
N ALA A 161 27.49 33.56 -48.91
CA ALA A 161 26.36 32.99 -49.65
C ALA A 161 25.32 34.02 -50.07
N ALA A 162 24.99 34.98 -49.17
CA ALA A 162 24.10 36.10 -49.50
C ALA A 162 24.69 36.99 -50.57
N ALA A 163 26.01 37.31 -50.51
CA ALA A 163 26.69 38.12 -51.53
C ALA A 163 26.72 37.44 -52.91
N ILE A 164 26.96 36.10 -52.94
CA ILE A 164 26.89 35.29 -54.15
C ILE A 164 25.49 35.35 -54.74
N ARG A 165 24.46 35.11 -53.94
CA ARG A 165 23.04 35.17 -54.38
C ARG A 165 22.72 36.53 -54.99
N GLN A 166 23.04 37.61 -54.29
CA GLN A 166 22.80 38.98 -54.79
C GLN A 166 23.50 39.22 -56.12
N ARG A 167 24.73 38.73 -56.30
CA ARG A 167 25.49 38.88 -57.52
C ARG A 167 24.90 38.05 -58.67
N LEU A 168 24.52 36.82 -58.39
CA LEU A 168 23.86 35.94 -59.38
C LEU A 168 22.44 36.41 -59.69
N ASP A 169 21.66 36.91 -58.76
CA ASP A 169 20.36 37.52 -58.98
C ASP A 169 20.45 38.70 -59.94
N GLY A 170 21.47 39.59 -59.78
CA GLY A 170 21.76 40.66 -60.75
C GLY A 170 22.10 40.08 -62.12
N MET A 171 22.74 38.97 -62.26
CA MET A 171 23.07 38.32 -63.53
C MET A 171 21.89 37.67 -64.20
N ILE A 172 21.06 36.86 -63.47
CA ILE A 172 19.90 36.15 -64.02
C ILE A 172 18.78 37.12 -64.47
N HIS A 173 18.71 38.33 -63.88
CA HIS A 173 17.74 39.36 -64.24
C HIS A 173 18.30 40.28 -65.36
N SER A 174 19.57 40.17 -65.77
CA SER A 174 20.17 40.94 -66.83
C SER A 174 19.61 40.47 -68.25
N THR A 175 19.13 41.44 -69.06
CA THR A 175 18.66 41.14 -70.39
C THR A 175 19.67 40.45 -71.32
N HIS A 176 20.96 40.63 -71.02
CA HIS A 176 22.05 39.99 -71.72
C HIS A 176 22.12 38.45 -71.47
N TYR A 177 21.96 38.01 -70.21
CA TYR A 177 22.12 36.59 -69.83
C TYR A 177 20.83 35.78 -69.84
N GLN A 178 19.64 36.40 -69.66
CA GLN A 178 18.35 35.70 -69.66
C GLN A 178 18.10 34.80 -70.89
N LYS A 179 18.52 35.18 -72.08
CA LYS A 179 18.39 34.40 -73.33
C LYS A 179 19.21 33.10 -73.32
N PHE A 180 20.28 33.04 -72.55
CA PHE A 180 21.17 31.90 -72.44
C PHE A 180 20.78 30.93 -71.32
N LEU A 181 20.04 31.42 -70.36
CA LEU A 181 19.60 30.60 -69.20
C LEU A 181 18.45 29.68 -69.58
N GLN A 182 18.42 28.48 -69.04
CA GLN A 182 17.28 27.56 -69.13
C GLN A 182 16.11 28.11 -68.33
N GLU A 183 16.43 28.55 -67.11
CA GLU A 183 15.54 29.19 -66.18
C GLU A 183 16.29 30.31 -65.44
N PRO A 184 15.62 31.44 -65.13
CA PRO A 184 16.25 32.54 -64.39
C PRO A 184 16.27 32.30 -62.91
N ILE A 185 16.96 31.25 -62.49
CA ILE A 185 17.11 30.82 -61.04
C ILE A 185 18.56 30.63 -60.69
N VAL A 186 18.86 30.85 -59.40
CA VAL A 186 20.13 30.44 -58.76
C VAL A 186 19.91 29.12 -58.06
N THR A 187 20.73 28.11 -58.31
CA THR A 187 20.65 26.79 -57.67
C THR A 187 22.02 26.39 -57.13
N GLN A 188 22.06 25.29 -56.39
CA GLN A 188 23.31 24.71 -55.92
C GLN A 188 23.57 23.33 -56.55
N ARG A 189 24.80 23.06 -56.92
CA ARG A 189 25.30 21.75 -57.37
C ARG A 189 26.67 21.51 -56.72
N GLY A 190 26.78 20.35 -56.07
CA GLY A 190 28.00 20.01 -55.35
C GLY A 190 28.35 21.04 -54.25
N GLY A 191 27.36 21.70 -53.64
CA GLY A 191 27.53 22.73 -52.62
C GLY A 191 28.07 24.05 -53.19
N ARG A 192 27.98 24.31 -54.51
CA ARG A 192 28.33 25.55 -55.17
C ARG A 192 27.12 26.24 -55.76
N PHE A 193 27.09 27.54 -55.72
CA PHE A 193 26.04 28.31 -56.37
C PHE A 193 26.31 28.38 -57.86
N VAL A 194 25.33 27.93 -58.67
CA VAL A 194 25.42 27.83 -60.11
C VAL A 194 24.14 28.36 -60.79
N VAL A 195 24.22 28.64 -62.08
CA VAL A 195 23.07 29.00 -62.89
C VAL A 195 22.82 27.95 -63.98
N PRO A 196 21.57 27.60 -64.30
CA PRO A 196 21.24 26.64 -65.33
C PRO A 196 21.29 27.33 -66.71
N VAL A 197 22.21 26.91 -67.58
CA VAL A 197 22.44 27.43 -68.87
C VAL A 197 22.03 26.39 -69.93
N LYS A 198 21.40 26.81 -71.02
CA LYS A 198 21.09 25.92 -72.15
C LYS A 198 22.39 25.38 -72.74
N ALA A 199 22.45 24.08 -73.03
CA ALA A 199 23.66 23.40 -73.46
C ALA A 199 24.29 24.05 -74.75
N GLU A 200 23.44 24.53 -75.62
CA GLU A 200 23.83 25.26 -76.89
C GLU A 200 24.49 26.60 -76.59
N HIS A 201 24.25 27.21 -75.45
CA HIS A 201 24.80 28.52 -75.07
C HIS A 201 25.91 28.41 -73.96
N ARG A 202 26.49 27.20 -73.77
CA ARG A 202 27.52 26.97 -72.79
C ARG A 202 28.71 27.93 -72.83
N GLY A 203 29.11 28.41 -74.03
CA GLY A 203 30.21 29.30 -74.25
C GLY A 203 29.92 30.76 -73.90
N GLU A 204 28.61 31.14 -73.77
CA GLU A 204 28.20 32.55 -73.58
C GLU A 204 28.15 32.99 -72.12
N VAL A 205 28.25 32.06 -71.23
CA VAL A 205 28.37 32.27 -69.79
C VAL A 205 29.74 31.82 -69.32
N PRO A 206 30.68 32.80 -69.14
CA PRO A 206 32.02 32.44 -68.60
C PRO A 206 31.97 31.86 -67.23
N GLY A 207 32.57 30.65 -67.05
CA GLY A 207 32.54 30.00 -65.77
C GLY A 207 32.93 28.50 -65.82
N LEU A 208 32.80 27.83 -64.68
CA LEU A 208 33.10 26.41 -64.55
C LEU A 208 31.79 25.59 -64.63
N VAL A 209 31.83 24.51 -65.39
CA VAL A 209 30.74 23.51 -65.46
C VAL A 209 30.86 22.56 -64.28
N HIS A 210 29.83 22.42 -63.49
CA HIS A 210 29.79 21.53 -62.35
C HIS A 210 28.87 20.34 -62.54
N ASP A 211 27.84 20.48 -63.35
CA ASP A 211 26.89 19.38 -63.58
C ASP A 211 26.19 19.56 -64.92
N THR A 212 25.58 18.51 -65.46
CA THR A 212 24.75 18.52 -66.65
C THR A 212 23.45 17.77 -66.36
N SER A 213 22.32 18.25 -66.83
CA SER A 213 21.05 17.58 -66.64
C SER A 213 21.03 16.18 -67.28
N SER A 214 20.23 15.26 -66.81
CA SER A 214 20.11 13.90 -67.34
C SER A 214 19.72 13.84 -68.81
N SER A 215 19.03 14.86 -69.33
CA SER A 215 18.70 15.02 -70.74
C SER A 215 19.84 15.64 -71.57
N GLY A 216 20.91 16.15 -70.98
CA GLY A 216 21.98 16.85 -71.67
C GLY A 216 21.62 18.29 -72.10
N ALA A 217 20.34 18.74 -71.93
CA ALA A 217 19.85 20.00 -72.41
C ALA A 217 20.26 21.22 -71.61
N THR A 218 20.61 21.03 -70.33
CA THR A 218 20.98 22.06 -69.34
C THR A 218 22.34 21.80 -68.74
N VAL A 219 23.19 22.80 -68.73
CA VAL A 219 24.50 22.76 -68.10
C VAL A 219 24.49 23.69 -66.87
N PHE A 220 24.89 23.20 -65.73
CA PHE A 220 24.99 24.01 -64.53
C PHE A 220 26.37 24.66 -64.43
N ILE A 221 26.39 25.98 -64.67
CA ILE A 221 27.62 26.74 -64.73
C ILE A 221 27.79 27.59 -63.49
N GLU A 222 28.94 27.51 -62.85
CA GLU A 222 29.41 28.44 -61.84
C GLU A 222 30.03 29.65 -62.57
N PRO A 223 29.35 30.84 -62.57
CA PRO A 223 29.91 31.97 -63.26
C PRO A 223 31.25 32.46 -62.69
N ALA A 224 32.17 32.85 -63.54
CA ALA A 224 33.55 33.27 -63.13
C ALA A 224 33.50 34.35 -62.03
N ALA A 225 32.46 35.21 -62.05
CA ALA A 225 32.28 36.28 -61.03
C ALA A 225 32.07 35.78 -59.59
N VAL A 226 31.74 34.50 -59.40
CA VAL A 226 31.46 33.95 -58.08
C VAL A 226 32.35 32.77 -57.67
N VAL A 227 33.24 32.32 -58.54
CA VAL A 227 34.19 31.20 -58.33
C VAL A 227 34.97 31.37 -57.01
N ASP A 228 35.60 32.52 -56.84
CA ASP A 228 36.41 32.79 -55.66
C ASP A 228 35.58 32.78 -54.38
N ALA A 229 34.37 33.34 -54.42
CA ALA A 229 33.47 33.35 -53.27
C ALA A 229 32.95 31.94 -52.93
N ASN A 230 32.62 31.10 -53.92
CA ASN A 230 32.30 29.71 -53.76
C ASN A 230 33.48 28.89 -53.20
N ASN A 231 34.71 29.15 -53.68
CA ASN A 231 35.92 28.54 -53.10
C ASN A 231 36.11 28.95 -51.64
N ASP A 232 35.92 30.19 -51.30
CA ASP A 232 35.96 30.67 -49.91
C ASP A 232 34.92 29.98 -49.04
N ILE A 233 33.70 29.76 -49.55
CA ILE A 233 32.69 28.99 -48.79
C ILE A 233 33.19 27.57 -48.56
N LYS A 234 33.76 26.90 -49.57
CA LYS A 234 34.29 25.54 -49.41
C LYS A 234 35.44 25.44 -48.39
N VAL A 235 36.31 26.43 -48.34
CA VAL A 235 37.37 26.53 -47.32
C VAL A 235 36.73 26.71 -45.93
N LEU A 236 35.71 27.60 -45.81
CA LEU A 236 35.00 27.79 -44.56
C LEU A 236 34.23 26.54 -44.11
N GLU A 237 33.57 25.83 -45.03
CA GLU A 237 32.90 24.56 -44.73
C GLU A 237 33.91 23.46 -44.22
N GLY A 238 35.17 23.51 -44.78
CA GLY A 238 36.26 22.68 -44.29
C GLY A 238 36.61 23.02 -42.82
N ARG A 239 36.77 24.31 -42.53
CA ARG A 239 37.04 24.81 -41.18
C ARG A 239 35.88 24.54 -40.21
N GLU A 240 34.64 24.69 -40.68
CA GLU A 240 33.49 24.31 -39.89
C GLU A 240 33.54 22.84 -39.45
N ARG A 241 33.86 21.95 -40.35
CA ARG A 241 34.02 20.50 -40.03
C ARG A 241 35.13 20.26 -39.03
N GLU A 242 36.27 20.93 -39.20
CA GLU A 242 37.40 20.82 -38.28
C GLU A 242 37.03 21.32 -36.87
N GLU A 243 36.36 22.45 -36.79
CA GLU A 243 35.91 23.04 -35.53
C GLU A 243 34.84 22.18 -34.82
N VAL A 244 33.86 21.63 -35.58
CA VAL A 244 32.89 20.68 -35.06
C VAL A 244 33.61 19.45 -34.49
N GLN A 245 34.59 18.91 -35.18
CA GLN A 245 35.38 17.77 -34.68
C GLN A 245 36.15 18.13 -33.41
N ARG A 246 36.74 19.33 -33.35
CA ARG A 246 37.41 19.81 -32.14
C ARG A 246 36.48 19.88 -30.93
N ILE A 247 35.27 20.44 -31.13
CA ILE A 247 34.27 20.54 -30.07
C ILE A 247 33.79 19.15 -29.62
N LEU A 248 33.55 18.23 -30.54
CA LEU A 248 33.18 16.84 -30.24
C LEU A 248 34.29 16.13 -29.46
N PHE A 249 35.56 16.37 -29.81
CA PHE A 249 36.69 15.80 -29.10
C PHE A 249 36.81 16.35 -27.66
N GLU A 250 36.60 17.66 -27.47
CA GLU A 250 36.59 18.27 -26.13
C GLU A 250 35.45 17.73 -25.26
N LEU A 251 34.23 17.67 -25.79
CA LEU A 251 33.08 17.11 -25.08
C LEU A 251 33.30 15.63 -24.74
N SER A 252 33.90 14.87 -25.65
CA SER A 252 34.22 13.46 -25.43
C SER A 252 35.26 13.31 -24.34
N ALA A 253 36.32 14.12 -24.34
CA ALA A 253 37.34 14.08 -23.30
C ALA A 253 36.76 14.42 -21.92
N GLU A 254 35.87 15.40 -21.84
CA GLU A 254 35.14 15.71 -20.59
C GLU A 254 34.26 14.54 -20.15
N ALA A 255 33.45 14.00 -21.05
CA ALA A 255 32.62 12.83 -20.76
C ALA A 255 33.47 11.65 -20.27
N GLY A 256 34.63 11.44 -20.90
CA GLY A 256 35.61 10.42 -20.52
C GLY A 256 36.15 10.60 -19.10
N THR A 257 36.33 11.83 -18.65
CA THR A 257 36.78 12.15 -17.28
C THR A 257 35.78 11.65 -16.22
N PHE A 258 34.50 11.70 -16.53
CA PHE A 258 33.41 11.27 -15.63
C PHE A 258 32.87 9.87 -15.92
N ALA A 259 33.50 9.14 -16.83
CA ALA A 259 33.00 7.86 -17.36
C ALA A 259 32.66 6.85 -16.25
N GLU A 260 33.56 6.67 -15.26
CA GLU A 260 33.37 5.71 -14.17
C GLU A 260 32.19 6.11 -13.26
N SER A 261 32.10 7.39 -12.88
CA SER A 261 31.01 7.91 -12.06
C SER A 261 29.66 7.80 -12.74
N VAL A 262 29.59 8.14 -14.04
CA VAL A 262 28.33 8.07 -14.82
C VAL A 262 27.91 6.60 -15.00
N ARG A 263 28.85 5.69 -15.27
CA ARG A 263 28.56 4.26 -15.37
C ARG A 263 27.99 3.70 -14.08
N HIS A 264 28.64 3.99 -12.94
CA HIS A 264 28.14 3.55 -11.62
C HIS A 264 26.74 4.09 -11.33
N SER A 265 26.51 5.36 -11.62
CA SER A 265 25.18 5.98 -11.48
C SER A 265 24.15 5.35 -12.40
N TYR A 266 24.53 5.04 -13.65
CA TYR A 266 23.67 4.34 -14.60
C TYR A 266 23.28 2.95 -14.11
N ASP A 267 24.26 2.17 -13.62
CA ASP A 267 24.01 0.82 -13.08
C ASP A 267 23.05 0.88 -11.88
N SER A 268 23.20 1.88 -11.01
CA SER A 268 22.27 2.14 -9.89
C SER A 268 20.85 2.49 -10.39
N ALA A 269 20.75 3.33 -11.41
CA ALA A 269 19.47 3.71 -12.02
C ALA A 269 18.78 2.52 -12.71
N VAL A 270 19.53 1.65 -13.40
CA VAL A 270 18.99 0.42 -14.00
C VAL A 270 18.42 -0.51 -12.94
N ARG A 271 19.13 -0.69 -11.82
CA ARG A 271 18.64 -1.49 -10.68
C ARG A 271 17.37 -0.88 -10.07
N LEU A 272 17.36 0.43 -9.83
CA LEU A 272 16.15 1.14 -9.36
C LEU A 272 14.99 0.94 -10.34
N ASN A 273 15.23 1.07 -11.65
CA ASN A 273 14.19 0.87 -12.66
C ASN A 273 13.57 -0.54 -12.57
N LEU A 274 14.40 -1.59 -12.40
CA LEU A 274 13.94 -2.95 -12.20
C LEU A 274 13.11 -3.09 -10.89
N ILE A 275 13.59 -2.52 -9.79
CA ILE A 275 12.89 -2.59 -8.48
C ILE A 275 11.55 -1.86 -8.55
N PHE A 276 11.50 -0.68 -9.13
CA PHE A 276 10.24 0.04 -9.34
C PHE A 276 9.31 -0.67 -10.34
N ALA A 277 9.86 -1.35 -11.34
CA ALA A 277 9.07 -2.21 -12.23
C ALA A 277 8.42 -3.37 -11.46
N LYS A 278 9.15 -4.03 -10.53
CA LYS A 278 8.58 -5.04 -9.62
C LYS A 278 7.45 -4.45 -8.77
N ALA A 279 7.62 -3.25 -8.23
CA ALA A 279 6.60 -2.55 -7.46
C ALA A 279 5.36 -2.19 -8.30
N HIS A 280 5.55 -1.74 -9.54
CA HIS A 280 4.45 -1.47 -10.48
C HIS A 280 3.64 -2.74 -10.79
N LEU A 281 4.34 -3.84 -11.08
CA LEU A 281 3.70 -5.13 -11.32
C LEU A 281 2.92 -5.58 -10.09
N ALA A 282 3.50 -5.44 -8.89
CA ALA A 282 2.84 -5.73 -7.62
C ALA A 282 1.54 -4.92 -7.44
N TYR A 283 1.58 -3.63 -7.76
CA TYR A 283 0.39 -2.77 -7.70
C TYR A 283 -0.70 -3.24 -8.67
N GLN A 284 -0.32 -3.57 -9.89
CA GLN A 284 -1.26 -4.11 -10.88
C GLN A 284 -1.90 -5.41 -10.43
N MET A 285 -1.12 -6.33 -9.83
CA MET A 285 -1.59 -7.64 -9.36
C MET A 285 -2.33 -7.57 -8.01
N LYS A 286 -2.38 -6.40 -7.34
CA LYS A 286 -2.82 -6.26 -5.94
C LYS A 286 -2.07 -7.24 -5.05
N ALA A 287 -0.76 -7.28 -5.21
CA ALA A 287 0.14 -8.18 -4.53
C ALA A 287 0.45 -7.68 -3.12
N ALA A 288 0.79 -8.61 -2.25
CA ALA A 288 1.26 -8.36 -0.89
C ALA A 288 2.55 -9.15 -0.62
N ARG A 289 3.29 -8.72 0.38
CA ARG A 289 4.47 -9.44 0.85
C ARG A 289 4.06 -10.60 1.75
N PRO A 290 4.42 -11.85 1.44
CA PRO A 290 4.23 -12.95 2.36
C PRO A 290 5.27 -12.93 3.49
N GLN A 291 4.89 -13.48 4.66
CA GLN A 291 5.85 -13.75 5.73
C GLN A 291 6.69 -14.97 5.33
N LEU A 292 7.99 -14.77 5.21
CA LEU A 292 8.92 -15.84 4.85
C LEU A 292 9.25 -16.69 6.07
N ASN A 293 9.42 -18.00 5.84
CA ASN A 293 9.93 -18.92 6.85
C ASN A 293 10.76 -20.04 6.23
N THR A 294 11.58 -20.67 7.05
CA THR A 294 12.41 -21.86 6.73
C THR A 294 11.88 -23.13 7.40
N GLU A 295 10.71 -23.06 8.04
CA GLU A 295 10.08 -24.16 8.76
C GLU A 295 9.22 -25.04 7.83
N GLY A 296 9.18 -24.73 6.54
CA GLY A 296 8.37 -25.44 5.55
C GLY A 296 6.89 -25.04 5.54
N VAL A 297 6.48 -23.99 6.29
CA VAL A 297 5.06 -23.61 6.42
C VAL A 297 4.64 -22.67 5.30
N THR A 298 3.72 -23.11 4.49
CA THR A 298 3.04 -22.30 3.47
C THR A 298 1.56 -22.16 3.82
N ASP A 299 1.08 -20.93 3.91
CA ASP A 299 -0.34 -20.56 4.14
C ASP A 299 -0.66 -19.35 3.26
N LEU A 300 -1.09 -19.61 2.04
CA LEU A 300 -1.41 -18.58 1.04
C LEU A 300 -2.92 -18.28 1.09
N LYS A 301 -3.25 -17.13 1.65
CA LYS A 301 -4.65 -16.67 1.77
C LYS A 301 -5.09 -15.93 0.52
N ASN A 302 -6.20 -16.35 -0.07
CA ASN A 302 -6.77 -15.74 -1.28
C ASN A 302 -5.73 -15.58 -2.41
N ALA A 303 -4.92 -16.62 -2.61
CA ALA A 303 -3.93 -16.66 -3.68
C ALA A 303 -4.60 -16.62 -5.05
N ARG A 304 -4.11 -15.78 -5.96
CA ARG A 304 -4.61 -15.65 -7.32
C ARG A 304 -3.50 -15.99 -8.29
N HIS A 305 -3.86 -16.69 -9.37
CA HIS A 305 -2.91 -16.97 -10.45
C HIS A 305 -2.61 -15.66 -11.22
N PRO A 306 -1.36 -15.21 -11.31
CA PRO A 306 -1.02 -13.89 -11.84
C PRO A 306 -1.31 -13.70 -13.33
N LEU A 307 -1.39 -14.79 -14.09
CA LEU A 307 -1.63 -14.78 -15.54
C LEU A 307 -3.10 -14.93 -15.92
N ILE A 308 -4.00 -15.13 -14.95
CA ILE A 308 -5.44 -15.17 -15.18
C ILE A 308 -6.01 -13.76 -14.97
N ASP A 309 -6.96 -13.40 -15.84
CA ASP A 309 -7.65 -12.12 -15.76
C ASP A 309 -8.22 -11.86 -14.36
N LYS A 310 -8.03 -10.63 -13.85
CA LYS A 310 -8.38 -10.21 -12.49
C LYS A 310 -9.87 -10.34 -12.16
N GLU A 311 -10.73 -10.24 -13.19
CA GLU A 311 -12.18 -10.34 -13.02
C GLU A 311 -12.66 -11.80 -13.04
N ARG A 312 -11.85 -12.70 -13.58
CA ARG A 312 -12.16 -14.13 -13.75
C ARG A 312 -11.45 -15.02 -12.74
N VAL A 313 -10.31 -14.58 -12.20
CA VAL A 313 -9.53 -15.38 -11.27
C VAL A 313 -10.28 -15.57 -9.96
N VAL A 314 -10.48 -16.82 -9.56
CA VAL A 314 -11.03 -17.17 -8.26
C VAL A 314 -9.90 -17.32 -7.25
N PRO A 315 -9.93 -16.59 -6.14
CA PRO A 315 -8.90 -16.71 -5.11
C PRO A 315 -8.98 -18.07 -4.41
N VAL A 316 -7.82 -18.70 -4.21
CA VAL A 316 -7.71 -19.99 -3.52
C VAL A 316 -6.94 -19.84 -2.22
N HIS A 317 -7.28 -20.64 -1.21
CA HIS A 317 -6.51 -20.78 0.03
C HIS A 317 -5.70 -22.07 -0.04
N ILE A 318 -4.37 -21.96 0.01
CA ILE A 318 -3.46 -23.10 -0.10
C ILE A 318 -2.62 -23.17 1.16
N THR A 319 -2.69 -24.30 1.87
CA THR A 319 -1.85 -24.60 3.05
C THR A 319 -0.98 -25.82 2.79
N LEU A 320 0.23 -25.83 3.29
CA LEU A 320 1.18 -26.94 3.22
C LEU A 320 2.24 -26.74 4.31
N GLY A 321 2.71 -27.83 4.93
CA GLY A 321 3.78 -27.76 5.94
C GLY A 321 3.31 -27.34 7.34
N THR A 322 1.99 -27.30 7.60
CA THR A 322 1.43 -27.07 8.95
C THR A 322 1.22 -28.39 9.68
N ASP A 323 0.05 -29.01 9.46
CA ASP A 323 -0.31 -30.32 10.02
C ASP A 323 0.04 -31.47 9.07
N TYR A 324 0.42 -31.16 7.85
CA TYR A 324 0.76 -32.11 6.78
C TYR A 324 1.83 -31.56 5.84
N ASP A 325 2.71 -32.45 5.37
CA ASP A 325 3.76 -32.19 4.39
C ASP A 325 3.31 -32.44 2.95
N THR A 326 2.17 -33.15 2.79
CA THR A 326 1.67 -33.62 1.50
C THR A 326 0.20 -33.25 1.32
N LEU A 327 -0.13 -32.58 0.21
CA LEU A 327 -1.48 -32.24 -0.21
C LEU A 327 -1.87 -33.03 -1.47
N VAL A 328 -2.85 -33.92 -1.36
CA VAL A 328 -3.42 -34.67 -2.48
C VAL A 328 -4.71 -34.01 -2.96
N ILE A 329 -4.66 -33.35 -4.12
CA ILE A 329 -5.79 -32.60 -4.67
C ILE A 329 -6.60 -33.48 -5.61
N THR A 330 -7.88 -33.62 -5.35
CA THR A 330 -8.80 -34.46 -6.09
C THR A 330 -9.94 -33.65 -6.70
N GLY A 331 -10.72 -34.26 -7.57
CA GLY A 331 -11.83 -33.59 -8.24
C GLY A 331 -11.77 -33.69 -9.77
N PRO A 332 -12.74 -33.13 -10.51
CA PRO A 332 -12.75 -33.17 -11.97
C PRO A 332 -11.59 -32.36 -12.58
N ASN A 333 -11.11 -32.75 -13.79
CA ASN A 333 -9.98 -32.05 -14.44
C ASN A 333 -10.32 -30.60 -14.73
N THR A 334 -11.57 -30.27 -15.03
CA THR A 334 -12.05 -28.89 -15.24
C THR A 334 -12.13 -28.07 -13.96
N GLY A 335 -11.96 -28.67 -12.77
CA GLY A 335 -12.11 -28.02 -11.45
C GLY A 335 -11.00 -27.06 -11.05
N GLY A 336 -9.89 -26.99 -11.81
CA GLY A 336 -8.75 -26.09 -11.49
C GLY A 336 -7.62 -26.74 -10.69
N LYS A 337 -7.51 -28.05 -10.63
CA LYS A 337 -6.43 -28.80 -9.94
C LYS A 337 -5.04 -28.34 -10.42
N THR A 338 -4.79 -28.42 -11.74
CA THR A 338 -3.53 -27.98 -12.38
C THR A 338 -3.24 -26.51 -12.14
N VAL A 339 -4.28 -25.64 -12.19
CA VAL A 339 -4.13 -24.21 -11.90
C VAL A 339 -3.71 -23.97 -10.44
N THR A 340 -4.25 -24.76 -9.51
CA THR A 340 -3.87 -24.67 -8.09
C THR A 340 -2.39 -25.04 -7.89
N LEU A 341 -1.92 -26.15 -8.49
CA LEU A 341 -0.50 -26.54 -8.45
C LEU A 341 0.39 -25.45 -9.07
N LYS A 342 0.03 -24.99 -10.28
CA LYS A 342 0.76 -23.91 -10.95
C LYS A 342 0.77 -22.65 -10.11
N THR A 343 -0.35 -22.29 -9.47
CA THR A 343 -0.39 -21.11 -8.59
C THR A 343 0.60 -21.24 -7.44
N LEU A 344 0.63 -22.38 -6.74
CA LEU A 344 1.57 -22.61 -5.64
C LEU A 344 3.01 -22.49 -6.10
N GLY A 345 3.38 -23.20 -7.19
CA GLY A 345 4.73 -23.21 -7.72
C GLY A 345 5.17 -21.84 -8.27
N LEU A 346 4.30 -21.20 -9.04
CA LEU A 346 4.60 -19.90 -9.65
C LEU A 346 4.78 -18.79 -8.60
N LEU A 347 3.87 -18.71 -7.60
CA LEU A 347 4.00 -17.74 -6.53
C LEU A 347 5.27 -17.96 -5.70
N THR A 348 5.65 -19.23 -5.47
CA THR A 348 6.91 -19.56 -4.81
C THR A 348 8.12 -19.11 -5.64
N ALA A 349 8.11 -19.35 -6.95
CA ALA A 349 9.17 -18.90 -7.85
C ALA A 349 9.24 -17.37 -7.96
N MET A 350 8.11 -16.68 -7.97
CA MET A 350 8.04 -15.21 -7.97
C MET A 350 8.69 -14.62 -6.72
N VAL A 351 8.39 -15.16 -5.53
CA VAL A 351 9.01 -14.72 -4.28
C VAL A 351 10.53 -14.93 -4.33
N GLY A 352 10.99 -16.07 -4.87
CA GLY A 352 12.41 -16.31 -5.10
C GLY A 352 13.09 -15.27 -6.01
N CYS A 353 12.32 -14.61 -6.90
CA CYS A 353 12.78 -13.49 -7.73
C CYS A 353 12.63 -12.12 -7.05
N GLY A 354 12.25 -12.04 -5.79
CA GLY A 354 11.99 -10.79 -5.06
C GLY A 354 10.75 -10.05 -5.55
N LEU A 355 9.76 -10.76 -6.09
CA LEU A 355 8.46 -10.22 -6.48
C LEU A 355 7.44 -10.40 -5.35
N LEU A 356 6.64 -9.37 -5.09
CA LEU A 356 5.44 -9.51 -4.27
C LEU A 356 4.41 -10.36 -5.01
N ILE A 357 3.56 -11.07 -4.28
CA ILE A 357 2.63 -12.06 -4.85
C ILE A 357 1.17 -11.69 -4.61
N PRO A 358 0.24 -12.04 -5.51
CA PRO A 358 -1.19 -11.72 -5.39
C PRO A 358 -1.90 -12.60 -4.35
N VAL A 359 -1.67 -12.29 -3.08
CA VAL A 359 -2.26 -12.94 -1.88
C VAL A 359 -2.81 -11.89 -0.92
N SER A 360 -3.57 -12.32 0.08
CA SER A 360 -3.99 -11.44 1.18
C SER A 360 -2.90 -11.30 2.24
N ASP A 361 -2.95 -10.17 2.96
CA ASP A 361 -2.06 -9.90 4.08
C ASP A 361 -2.07 -11.04 5.12
N GLY A 362 -0.91 -11.25 5.74
CA GLY A 362 -0.71 -12.33 6.70
C GLY A 362 -0.59 -13.71 6.09
N SER A 363 -0.39 -13.80 4.76
CA SER A 363 0.04 -15.05 4.11
C SER A 363 1.46 -15.41 4.50
N LYS A 364 1.74 -16.70 4.62
CA LYS A 364 3.05 -17.25 4.91
C LYS A 364 3.54 -18.08 3.74
N LEU A 365 4.83 -18.01 3.46
CA LEU A 365 5.45 -18.83 2.41
C LEU A 365 6.77 -19.41 2.91
N ALA A 366 6.89 -20.73 2.78
CA ALA A 366 8.13 -21.43 2.98
C ALA A 366 9.11 -21.12 1.85
N LEU A 367 10.39 -20.98 2.19
CA LEU A 367 11.46 -20.84 1.20
C LEU A 367 11.95 -22.23 0.82
N TYR A 368 11.82 -22.55 -0.44
CA TYR A 368 12.32 -23.79 -1.03
C TYR A 368 13.54 -23.51 -1.88
N ARG A 369 14.54 -24.36 -1.74
CA ARG A 369 15.78 -24.29 -2.51
C ARG A 369 15.54 -24.67 -3.96
N GLN A 370 14.59 -25.58 -4.22
CA GLN A 370 14.25 -26.03 -5.56
C GLN A 370 12.75 -26.33 -5.66
N ILE A 371 12.23 -26.09 -6.84
CA ILE A 371 10.84 -26.39 -7.20
C ILE A 371 10.89 -27.43 -8.32
N LEU A 372 10.42 -28.64 -8.03
CA LEU A 372 10.45 -29.77 -8.94
C LEU A 372 9.03 -30.02 -9.45
N VAL A 373 8.86 -30.09 -10.77
CA VAL A 373 7.53 -30.02 -11.39
C VAL A 373 7.35 -31.12 -12.42
N ASP A 374 6.27 -31.88 -12.29
CA ASP A 374 5.72 -32.75 -13.32
C ASP A 374 4.28 -32.32 -13.59
N ILE A 375 4.12 -31.31 -14.46
CA ILE A 375 2.83 -30.72 -14.84
C ILE A 375 2.80 -30.55 -16.36
N GLY A 376 1.73 -31.03 -16.99
CA GLY A 376 1.44 -30.78 -18.41
C GLY A 376 1.21 -32.06 -19.22
N ASP A 377 0.33 -31.96 -20.19
CA ASP A 377 0.11 -32.98 -21.21
C ASP A 377 1.23 -32.88 -22.26
N GLU A 378 2.20 -33.75 -22.21
CA GLU A 378 3.16 -33.91 -23.31
C GLU A 378 2.48 -34.60 -24.52
N GLN A 379 1.41 -34.02 -25.06
CA GLN A 379 0.82 -34.39 -26.34
C GLN A 379 1.65 -33.90 -27.53
N SER A 380 2.94 -33.75 -27.36
CA SER A 380 3.81 -33.43 -28.50
C SER A 380 4.04 -34.68 -29.32
N ILE A 381 3.46 -34.70 -30.52
CA ILE A 381 3.61 -35.74 -31.57
C ILE A 381 5.10 -36.03 -31.91
N ALA A 382 6.03 -35.24 -31.40
CA ALA A 382 7.46 -35.33 -31.66
C ALA A 382 8.22 -36.33 -30.76
N GLN A 383 7.60 -36.80 -29.65
CA GLN A 383 8.23 -37.80 -28.77
C GLN A 383 7.48 -39.11 -28.84
N ASN A 384 8.13 -40.15 -29.38
CA ASN A 384 7.58 -41.53 -29.54
C ASN A 384 7.38 -42.29 -28.21
N LEU A 385 7.36 -41.61 -27.04
CA LEU A 385 7.17 -42.22 -25.73
C LEU A 385 5.65 -42.14 -25.38
N SER A 386 5.11 -43.20 -24.77
CA SER A 386 3.77 -43.12 -24.14
C SER A 386 3.75 -42.03 -23.09
N THR A 387 2.65 -41.30 -22.93
CA THR A 387 2.45 -40.26 -21.92
C THR A 387 2.86 -40.71 -20.52
N PHE A 388 2.51 -41.96 -20.15
CA PHE A 388 2.96 -42.57 -18.89
C PHE A 388 4.49 -42.66 -18.75
N SER A 389 5.21 -43.07 -19.82
CA SER A 389 6.65 -43.21 -19.77
C SER A 389 7.37 -41.86 -19.59
N SER A 390 6.89 -40.81 -20.24
CA SER A 390 7.46 -39.46 -20.09
C SER A 390 7.29 -38.91 -18.68
N HIS A 391 6.09 -39.05 -18.06
CA HIS A 391 5.86 -38.70 -16.67
C HIS A 391 6.77 -39.52 -15.74
N MET A 392 6.90 -40.84 -15.94
CA MET A 392 7.75 -41.66 -15.09
C MET A 392 9.23 -41.28 -15.17
N VAL A 393 9.77 -40.95 -16.36
CA VAL A 393 11.12 -40.45 -16.50
C VAL A 393 11.33 -39.15 -15.72
N ASN A 394 10.39 -38.22 -15.78
CA ASN A 394 10.46 -36.97 -15.04
C ASN A 394 10.34 -37.19 -13.53
N ILE A 395 9.41 -38.04 -13.08
CA ILE A 395 9.25 -38.43 -11.68
C ILE A 395 10.53 -39.09 -11.13
N ILE A 396 11.17 -39.95 -11.89
CA ILE A 396 12.46 -40.58 -11.50
C ILE A 396 13.53 -39.49 -11.29
N ASP A 397 13.62 -38.52 -12.21
CA ASP A 397 14.56 -37.38 -12.05
C ASP A 397 14.23 -36.55 -10.80
N ILE A 398 12.94 -36.26 -10.57
CA ILE A 398 12.44 -35.58 -9.36
C ILE A 398 12.84 -36.35 -8.10
N MET A 399 12.58 -37.66 -8.08
CA MET A 399 12.94 -38.53 -6.96
C MET A 399 14.44 -38.54 -6.68
N GLY A 400 15.26 -38.44 -7.74
CA GLY A 400 16.72 -38.32 -7.62
C GLY A 400 17.18 -37.01 -6.96
N LYS A 401 16.53 -35.89 -7.27
CA LYS A 401 16.88 -34.53 -6.86
C LYS A 401 16.26 -34.06 -5.57
N ALA A 402 15.07 -34.56 -5.25
CA ALA A 402 14.27 -34.10 -4.10
C ALA A 402 15.00 -34.28 -2.77
N ASP A 403 14.87 -33.28 -1.90
CA ASP A 403 15.36 -33.24 -0.55
C ASP A 403 14.36 -32.48 0.36
N LYS A 404 14.73 -32.26 1.61
CA LYS A 404 13.88 -31.57 2.62
C LYS A 404 13.56 -30.09 2.27
N ASP A 405 14.38 -29.47 1.41
CA ASP A 405 14.24 -28.08 1.00
C ASP A 405 13.57 -27.98 -0.39
N SER A 406 12.87 -29.03 -0.81
CA SER A 406 12.23 -29.16 -2.11
C SER A 406 10.71 -29.01 -2.02
N LEU A 407 10.13 -28.24 -2.95
CA LEU A 407 8.71 -28.27 -3.26
C LEU A 407 8.49 -29.13 -4.50
N VAL A 408 7.71 -30.19 -4.37
CA VAL A 408 7.41 -31.14 -5.46
C VAL A 408 5.94 -30.97 -5.87
N LEU A 409 5.73 -30.73 -7.16
CA LEU A 409 4.42 -30.51 -7.76
C LEU A 409 4.20 -31.54 -8.86
N ILE A 410 3.23 -32.43 -8.66
CA ILE A 410 2.93 -33.52 -9.62
C ILE A 410 1.46 -33.47 -10.03
N ASP A 411 1.21 -33.34 -11.32
CA ASP A 411 -0.14 -33.38 -11.87
C ASP A 411 -0.47 -34.79 -12.38
N GLU A 412 -1.69 -35.22 -12.15
CA GLU A 412 -2.24 -36.54 -12.59
C GLU A 412 -1.34 -37.73 -12.22
N LEU A 413 -0.82 -37.74 -10.98
CA LEU A 413 0.12 -38.78 -10.51
C LEU A 413 -0.45 -40.19 -10.68
N GLY A 414 0.28 -41.04 -11.42
CA GLY A 414 -0.07 -42.42 -11.72
C GLY A 414 -0.95 -42.61 -12.96
N ALA A 415 -1.37 -41.55 -13.65
CA ALA A 415 -2.23 -41.64 -14.84
C ALA A 415 -1.50 -42.31 -16.05
N GLY A 416 -2.27 -42.87 -16.94
CA GLY A 416 -1.79 -43.45 -18.22
C GLY A 416 -1.38 -44.91 -18.17
N THR A 417 -1.66 -45.64 -17.07
CA THR A 417 -1.46 -47.11 -16.94
C THR A 417 -2.72 -47.77 -16.31
N ASP A 418 -2.61 -49.07 -15.98
CA ASP A 418 -3.65 -49.75 -15.23
C ASP A 418 -3.96 -49.02 -13.93
N PRO A 419 -5.23 -48.75 -13.59
CA PRO A 419 -5.57 -47.93 -12.43
C PRO A 419 -5.07 -48.45 -11.10
N ILE A 420 -4.99 -49.75 -10.90
CA ILE A 420 -4.51 -50.39 -9.65
C ILE A 420 -3.00 -50.23 -9.56
N GLU A 421 -2.27 -50.49 -10.66
CA GLU A 421 -0.81 -50.29 -10.71
C GLU A 421 -0.44 -48.82 -10.58
N GLY A 422 -1.15 -47.93 -11.27
CA GLY A 422 -0.96 -46.50 -11.21
C GLY A 422 -1.16 -45.92 -9.80
N ALA A 423 -2.21 -46.34 -9.12
CA ALA A 423 -2.50 -45.93 -7.74
C ALA A 423 -1.41 -46.44 -6.78
N ALA A 424 -1.00 -47.69 -6.90
CA ALA A 424 0.07 -48.26 -6.06
C ALA A 424 1.42 -47.56 -6.27
N LEU A 425 1.79 -47.26 -7.51
CA LEU A 425 2.97 -46.48 -7.85
C LEU A 425 2.89 -45.04 -7.27
N ALA A 426 1.76 -44.39 -7.40
CA ALA A 426 1.54 -43.05 -6.91
C ALA A 426 1.73 -42.96 -5.39
N VAL A 427 1.15 -43.87 -4.60
CA VAL A 427 1.36 -43.97 -3.17
C VAL A 427 2.84 -44.17 -2.84
N SER A 428 3.51 -45.08 -3.56
CA SER A 428 4.91 -45.39 -3.32
C SER A 428 5.85 -44.21 -3.63
N VAL A 429 5.56 -43.43 -4.68
CA VAL A 429 6.29 -42.21 -5.05
C VAL A 429 6.13 -41.15 -3.95
N ILE A 430 4.88 -40.90 -3.49
CA ILE A 430 4.61 -39.95 -2.41
C ILE A 430 5.38 -40.35 -1.15
N GLU A 431 5.28 -41.60 -0.71
CA GLU A 431 5.98 -42.07 0.48
C GLU A 431 7.50 -41.94 0.36
N TYR A 432 8.07 -42.24 -0.78
CA TYR A 432 9.49 -42.07 -1.02
C TYR A 432 9.93 -40.62 -0.92
N LEU A 433 9.17 -39.68 -1.48
CA LEU A 433 9.44 -38.24 -1.44
C LEU A 433 9.25 -37.70 -0.02
N ARG A 434 8.25 -38.17 0.72
CA ARG A 434 8.03 -37.84 2.13
C ARG A 434 9.19 -38.30 3.02
N GLN A 435 9.72 -39.49 2.79
CA GLN A 435 10.90 -39.98 3.50
C GLN A 435 12.13 -39.09 3.29
N LYS A 436 12.23 -38.40 2.14
CA LYS A 436 13.25 -37.39 1.90
C LYS A 436 12.97 -36.04 2.55
N GLY A 437 11.79 -35.88 3.14
CA GLY A 437 11.35 -34.65 3.79
C GLY A 437 10.83 -33.58 2.84
N ALA A 438 10.57 -33.92 1.57
CA ALA A 438 10.05 -32.97 0.59
C ALA A 438 8.61 -32.55 0.89
N HIS A 439 8.26 -31.31 0.56
CA HIS A 439 6.87 -30.85 0.59
C HIS A 439 6.22 -31.16 -0.77
N ILE A 440 5.04 -31.80 -0.74
CA ILE A 440 4.43 -32.38 -1.92
C ILE A 440 3.03 -31.82 -2.12
N ALA A 441 2.71 -31.37 -3.34
CA ALA A 441 1.36 -31.17 -3.77
C ALA A 441 1.14 -31.98 -5.05
N ALA A 442 0.20 -32.91 -5.02
CA ALA A 442 -0.05 -33.80 -6.14
C ALA A 442 -1.55 -33.79 -6.48
N THR A 443 -1.89 -33.92 -7.77
CA THR A 443 -3.27 -34.14 -8.17
C THR A 443 -3.49 -35.58 -8.61
N THR A 444 -4.67 -36.06 -8.41
CA THR A 444 -5.05 -37.39 -8.85
C THR A 444 -6.58 -37.52 -8.99
N HIS A 445 -7.00 -38.58 -9.68
CA HIS A 445 -8.40 -38.99 -9.76
C HIS A 445 -8.63 -40.37 -9.14
N TYR A 446 -7.62 -41.04 -8.57
CA TYR A 446 -7.71 -42.35 -7.97
C TYR A 446 -8.35 -42.34 -6.58
N ALA A 447 -9.29 -43.26 -6.34
CA ALA A 447 -9.95 -43.39 -5.05
C ALA A 447 -9.00 -43.87 -3.94
N GLU A 448 -8.03 -44.71 -4.30
CA GLU A 448 -7.02 -45.25 -3.40
C GLU A 448 -6.13 -44.14 -2.78
N LEU A 449 -5.78 -43.10 -3.54
CA LEU A 449 -5.01 -41.98 -3.01
C LEU A 449 -5.86 -41.09 -2.08
N LYS A 450 -7.18 -40.98 -2.32
CA LYS A 450 -8.10 -40.32 -1.40
C LYS A 450 -8.13 -41.04 -0.03
N ALA A 451 -8.24 -42.38 -0.07
CA ALA A 451 -8.22 -43.21 1.14
C ALA A 451 -6.85 -43.11 1.85
N TYR A 452 -5.79 -43.26 1.10
CA TYR A 452 -4.44 -43.10 1.62
C TYR A 452 -4.24 -41.77 2.35
N ALA A 453 -4.73 -40.66 1.80
CA ALA A 453 -4.62 -39.32 2.42
C ALA A 453 -5.55 -39.13 3.63
N LEU A 454 -6.59 -39.97 3.82
CA LEU A 454 -7.41 -39.97 5.04
C LEU A 454 -6.74 -40.79 6.18
N ASP A 455 -6.03 -41.86 5.82
CA ASP A 455 -5.49 -42.79 6.79
C ASP A 455 -4.06 -42.50 7.20
N THR A 456 -3.33 -41.66 6.41
CA THR A 456 -1.91 -41.42 6.61
C THR A 456 -1.67 -40.08 7.30
N PRO A 457 -1.12 -40.07 8.53
CA PRO A 457 -0.71 -38.84 9.20
C PRO A 457 0.30 -38.04 8.38
N GLY A 458 0.11 -36.72 8.30
CA GLY A 458 0.98 -35.85 7.51
C GLY A 458 0.59 -35.73 6.04
N VAL A 459 -0.47 -36.42 5.60
CA VAL A 459 -1.06 -36.26 4.27
C VAL A 459 -2.47 -35.69 4.40
N SER A 460 -2.81 -34.72 3.57
CA SER A 460 -4.16 -34.14 3.57
C SER A 460 -4.80 -34.22 2.20
N ASN A 461 -6.11 -34.47 2.19
CA ASN A 461 -6.92 -34.34 0.97
C ASN A 461 -7.23 -32.86 0.68
N GLY A 462 -7.25 -32.50 -0.59
CA GLY A 462 -7.81 -31.26 -1.12
C GLY A 462 -8.84 -31.56 -2.20
N CYS A 463 -9.92 -30.80 -2.25
CA CYS A 463 -10.93 -30.93 -3.29
C CYS A 463 -11.13 -29.61 -4.04
N CYS A 464 -11.06 -29.65 -5.37
CA CYS A 464 -11.57 -28.54 -6.16
C CYS A 464 -13.09 -28.62 -6.22
N GLU A 465 -13.77 -27.65 -5.62
CA GLU A 465 -15.23 -27.59 -5.57
C GLU A 465 -15.83 -27.49 -6.97
N PHE A 466 -16.89 -28.28 -7.21
CA PHE A 466 -17.62 -28.29 -8.45
C PHE A 466 -19.11 -28.15 -8.16
N ASP A 467 -19.74 -27.18 -8.81
CA ASP A 467 -21.18 -26.97 -8.70
C ASP A 467 -21.92 -27.91 -9.63
N VAL A 468 -22.62 -28.86 -9.05
CA VAL A 468 -23.37 -29.92 -9.77
C VAL A 468 -24.65 -29.35 -10.38
N GLU A 469 -25.23 -28.28 -9.84
CA GLU A 469 -26.47 -27.69 -10.37
C GLU A 469 -26.17 -26.86 -11.64
N THR A 470 -25.09 -26.08 -11.64
CA THR A 470 -24.72 -25.28 -12.81
C THR A 470 -23.76 -25.99 -13.76
N LEU A 471 -23.23 -27.15 -13.41
CA LEU A 471 -22.18 -27.90 -14.11
C LEU A 471 -20.93 -27.05 -14.36
N ARG A 472 -20.62 -26.13 -13.44
CA ARG A 472 -19.47 -25.26 -13.56
C ARG A 472 -18.50 -25.47 -12.40
N PRO A 473 -17.17 -25.40 -12.66
CA PRO A 473 -16.21 -25.35 -11.58
C PRO A 473 -16.34 -24.04 -10.82
N THR A 474 -16.32 -24.10 -9.50
CA THR A 474 -16.22 -22.90 -8.66
C THR A 474 -14.78 -22.44 -8.50
N TYR A 475 -13.81 -23.30 -8.87
CA TYR A 475 -12.36 -23.09 -8.70
C TYR A 475 -11.90 -22.89 -7.24
N ARG A 476 -12.76 -23.16 -6.27
CA ARG A 476 -12.40 -23.09 -4.85
C ARG A 476 -11.73 -24.39 -4.40
N LEU A 477 -10.67 -24.26 -3.63
CA LEU A 477 -9.99 -25.40 -3.03
C LEU A 477 -10.49 -25.61 -1.59
N LEU A 478 -11.01 -26.79 -1.30
CA LEU A 478 -11.43 -27.23 0.03
C LEU A 478 -10.39 -28.21 0.56
N ILE A 479 -9.66 -27.84 1.60
CA ILE A 479 -8.61 -28.68 2.21
C ILE A 479 -9.21 -29.51 3.34
N GLY A 480 -8.75 -30.75 3.52
CA GLY A 480 -9.22 -31.71 4.52
C GLY A 480 -10.45 -32.52 4.07
N VAL A 481 -10.91 -32.34 2.83
CA VAL A 481 -12.04 -33.10 2.28
C VAL A 481 -11.61 -33.69 0.95
N PRO A 482 -11.76 -35.01 0.72
CA PRO A 482 -11.53 -35.63 -0.58
C PRO A 482 -12.67 -35.28 -1.56
N GLY A 483 -12.30 -35.06 -2.82
CA GLY A 483 -13.26 -34.73 -3.88
C GLY A 483 -14.12 -35.90 -4.28
N ARG A 484 -15.38 -35.63 -4.64
CA ARG A 484 -16.36 -36.60 -5.15
C ARG A 484 -16.21 -36.80 -6.62
N SER A 485 -16.57 -38.01 -7.06
CA SER A 485 -16.76 -38.32 -8.48
C SER A 485 -18.14 -37.85 -8.92
N ASN A 486 -18.25 -36.78 -9.68
CA ASN A 486 -19.51 -36.22 -10.14
C ASN A 486 -19.95 -36.76 -11.54
N ALA A 487 -19.27 -37.79 -12.05
CA ALA A 487 -19.51 -38.31 -13.40
C ALA A 487 -20.98 -38.66 -13.66
N PHE A 488 -21.64 -39.33 -12.74
CA PHE A 488 -23.04 -39.71 -12.89
C PHE A 488 -23.99 -38.50 -12.87
N ALA A 489 -23.76 -37.55 -11.98
CA ALA A 489 -24.58 -36.34 -11.92
C ALA A 489 -24.39 -35.47 -13.18
N ILE A 490 -23.15 -35.37 -13.64
CA ILE A 490 -22.80 -34.64 -14.89
C ILE A 490 -23.48 -35.29 -16.10
N THR A 491 -23.42 -36.63 -16.22
CA THR A 491 -24.03 -37.38 -17.36
C THR A 491 -25.56 -37.32 -17.32
N GLU A 492 -26.19 -37.39 -16.16
CA GLU A 492 -27.63 -37.16 -16.00
C GLU A 492 -28.06 -35.77 -16.48
N HIS A 493 -27.31 -34.75 -16.08
CA HIS A 493 -27.60 -33.36 -16.47
C HIS A 493 -27.35 -33.07 -17.95
N LEU A 494 -26.39 -33.78 -18.57
CA LEU A 494 -26.14 -33.73 -20.02
C LEU A 494 -27.16 -34.46 -20.85
N GLY A 495 -28.14 -35.10 -20.20
CA GLY A 495 -29.27 -35.75 -20.86
C GLY A 495 -29.04 -37.23 -21.23
N MET A 496 -28.11 -37.92 -20.56
CA MET A 496 -27.95 -39.36 -20.69
C MET A 496 -29.22 -40.10 -20.19
N ASP A 497 -29.64 -41.16 -20.86
CA ASP A 497 -30.81 -41.94 -20.46
C ASP A 497 -30.64 -42.38 -19.00
N PRO A 498 -31.64 -42.09 -18.12
CA PRO A 498 -31.57 -42.46 -16.70
C PRO A 498 -31.46 -43.99 -16.47
N ALA A 499 -31.87 -44.81 -17.44
CA ALA A 499 -31.70 -46.24 -17.36
C ALA A 499 -30.23 -46.65 -17.48
N VAL A 500 -29.47 -46.01 -18.36
CA VAL A 500 -28.03 -46.24 -18.53
C VAL A 500 -27.26 -45.82 -17.29
N VAL A 501 -27.59 -44.64 -16.73
CA VAL A 501 -26.94 -44.14 -15.51
C VAL A 501 -27.24 -45.02 -14.29
N ARG A 502 -28.48 -45.53 -14.18
CA ARG A 502 -28.86 -46.50 -13.13
C ARG A 502 -28.07 -47.79 -13.25
N ALA A 503 -28.03 -48.39 -14.45
CA ALA A 503 -27.25 -49.59 -14.71
C ALA A 503 -25.74 -49.37 -14.39
N ALA A 504 -25.17 -48.22 -14.77
CA ALA A 504 -23.81 -47.90 -14.42
C ALA A 504 -23.59 -47.74 -12.90
N LYS A 505 -24.54 -47.12 -12.18
CA LYS A 505 -24.52 -47.04 -10.71
C LYS A 505 -24.63 -48.41 -10.02
N GLU A 506 -25.28 -49.37 -10.65
CA GLU A 506 -25.40 -50.76 -10.13
C GLU A 506 -24.09 -51.54 -10.30
N ILE A 507 -23.34 -51.30 -11.35
CA ILE A 507 -22.04 -51.94 -11.64
C ILE A 507 -20.99 -51.50 -10.63
N VAL A 508 -21.07 -50.25 -10.14
CA VAL A 508 -20.15 -49.74 -9.10
C VAL A 508 -20.40 -50.45 -7.77
N GLY A 509 -19.40 -51.14 -7.25
CA GLY A 509 -19.46 -51.97 -6.05
C GLY A 509 -20.02 -51.27 -4.80
N SER A 510 -20.58 -52.06 -3.87
CA SER A 510 -21.20 -51.55 -2.65
C SER A 510 -20.23 -50.77 -1.73
N GLU A 511 -18.97 -51.16 -1.69
CA GLU A 511 -17.93 -50.49 -0.88
C GLU A 511 -17.61 -49.07 -1.37
N ASN A 512 -17.48 -48.87 -2.68
CA ASN A 512 -17.31 -47.59 -3.29
C ASN A 512 -18.53 -46.66 -3.04
N ARG A 513 -19.76 -47.21 -3.05
CA ARG A 513 -20.98 -46.45 -2.74
C ARG A 513 -21.04 -45.97 -1.29
N GLN A 514 -20.64 -46.81 -0.32
CA GLN A 514 -20.59 -46.42 1.09
C GLN A 514 -19.54 -45.34 1.31
N PHE A 515 -18.36 -45.48 0.72
CA PHE A 515 -17.28 -44.46 0.78
C PHE A 515 -17.75 -43.13 0.19
N GLU A 516 -18.35 -43.11 -0.98
CA GLU A 516 -18.88 -41.88 -1.62
C GLU A 516 -20.00 -41.24 -0.77
N SER A 517 -20.86 -42.02 -0.08
CA SER A 517 -21.88 -41.49 0.81
C SER A 517 -21.31 -40.84 2.07
N VAL A 518 -20.22 -41.37 2.64
CA VAL A 518 -19.50 -40.75 3.76
C VAL A 518 -18.86 -39.44 3.32
N LEU A 519 -18.29 -39.42 2.10
CA LEU A 519 -17.73 -38.21 1.55
C LEU A 519 -18.78 -37.11 1.33
N GLU A 520 -20.00 -37.50 0.90
CA GLU A 520 -21.14 -36.57 0.74
C GLU A 520 -21.51 -35.88 2.04
N ASN A 521 -21.59 -36.64 3.12
CA ASN A 521 -21.90 -36.10 4.44
C ASN A 521 -20.79 -35.21 4.96
N LEU A 522 -19.52 -35.57 4.73
CA LEU A 522 -18.36 -34.75 5.11
C LEU A 522 -18.31 -33.43 4.36
N GLU A 523 -18.52 -33.44 3.05
CA GLU A 523 -18.53 -32.24 2.19
C GLU A 523 -19.67 -31.28 2.59
N SER A 524 -20.87 -31.83 2.82
CA SER A 524 -22.03 -31.02 3.26
C SER A 524 -21.82 -30.41 4.63
N ALA A 525 -21.29 -31.16 5.59
CA ALA A 525 -20.97 -30.67 6.93
C ALA A 525 -19.87 -29.56 6.87
N ARG A 526 -18.86 -29.75 6.02
CA ARG A 526 -17.80 -28.78 5.83
C ARG A 526 -18.32 -27.49 5.17
N LYS A 527 -19.14 -27.62 4.12
CA LYS A 527 -19.75 -26.47 3.46
C LYS A 527 -20.58 -25.64 4.42
N ALA A 528 -21.40 -26.29 5.27
CA ALA A 528 -22.17 -25.61 6.31
C ALA A 528 -21.26 -24.86 7.31
N LEU A 529 -20.15 -25.49 7.71
CA LEU A 529 -19.18 -24.87 8.62
C LEU A 529 -18.48 -23.66 7.98
N ASP A 530 -18.11 -23.75 6.70
CA ASP A 530 -17.46 -22.67 5.98
C ASP A 530 -18.41 -21.48 5.75
N GLU A 531 -19.70 -21.74 5.47
CA GLU A 531 -20.74 -20.73 5.40
C GLU A 531 -20.94 -20.03 6.75
N GLU A 532 -20.97 -20.78 7.84
CA GLU A 532 -21.07 -20.23 9.20
C GLU A 532 -19.85 -19.38 9.57
N ARG A 533 -18.63 -19.87 9.24
CA ARG A 533 -17.40 -19.09 9.43
C ARG A 533 -17.37 -17.82 8.60
N ALA A 534 -17.82 -17.87 7.36
CA ALA A 534 -17.89 -16.70 6.49
C ALA A 534 -18.89 -15.66 7.03
N ALA A 535 -20.06 -16.12 7.52
CA ALA A 535 -21.03 -15.25 8.17
C ALA A 535 -20.46 -14.61 9.44
N ALA A 536 -19.84 -15.39 10.32
CA ALA A 536 -19.22 -14.92 11.55
C ALA A 536 -18.06 -13.92 11.27
N SER A 537 -17.25 -14.19 10.24
CA SER A 537 -16.20 -13.27 9.81
C SER A 537 -16.76 -11.93 9.32
N LYS A 538 -17.87 -11.98 8.57
CA LYS A 538 -18.54 -10.78 8.07
C LYS A 538 -19.15 -9.93 9.20
N GLU A 539 -19.79 -10.60 10.15
CA GLU A 539 -20.31 -9.93 11.36
C GLU A 539 -19.18 -9.29 12.19
N ARG A 540 -18.07 -10.00 12.33
CA ARG A 540 -16.90 -9.48 13.02
C ARG A 540 -16.34 -8.24 12.35
N GLN A 541 -16.16 -8.26 11.02
CA GLN A 541 -15.69 -7.09 10.27
C GLN A 541 -16.65 -5.90 10.40
N GLU A 542 -17.95 -6.16 10.39
CA GLU A 542 -18.96 -5.13 10.56
C GLU A 542 -18.94 -4.55 11.98
N ALA A 543 -18.77 -5.40 12.99
CA ALA A 543 -18.59 -4.97 14.38
C ALA A 543 -17.31 -4.14 14.57
N GLU A 544 -16.19 -4.54 14.00
CA GLU A 544 -14.93 -3.79 14.02
C GLU A 544 -15.07 -2.42 13.32
N ARG A 545 -15.76 -2.37 12.18
CA ARG A 545 -16.05 -1.13 11.46
C ARG A 545 -16.93 -0.18 12.27
N LEU A 546 -17.95 -0.73 12.94
CA LEU A 546 -18.83 0.06 13.81
C LEU A 546 -18.08 0.56 15.05
N ALA A 547 -17.23 -0.28 15.64
CA ALA A 547 -16.38 0.09 16.77
C ALA A 547 -15.38 1.20 16.39
N ALA A 548 -14.79 1.14 15.20
CA ALA A 548 -13.91 2.19 14.69
C ALA A 548 -14.64 3.52 14.50
N LYS A 549 -15.85 3.51 13.92
CA LYS A 549 -16.70 4.70 13.79
C LYS A 549 -17.09 5.29 15.15
N ALA A 550 -17.47 4.43 16.10
CA ALA A 550 -17.82 4.88 17.44
C ALA A 550 -16.63 5.53 18.18
N ARG A 551 -15.42 5.00 17.98
CA ARG A 551 -14.18 5.61 18.50
C ARG A 551 -13.91 6.98 17.87
N GLU A 552 -14.11 7.12 16.59
CA GLU A 552 -13.95 8.40 15.87
C GLU A 552 -14.96 9.44 16.34
N GLU A 553 -16.23 9.06 16.49
CA GLU A 553 -17.26 9.95 17.01
C GLU A 553 -17.00 10.36 18.48
N LYS A 554 -16.57 9.41 19.31
CA LYS A 554 -16.17 9.70 20.69
C LYS A 554 -15.01 10.71 20.72
N SER A 555 -14.00 10.53 19.90
CA SER A 555 -12.87 11.45 19.78
C SER A 555 -13.33 12.87 19.36
N LYS A 556 -14.28 12.97 18.43
CA LYS A 556 -14.87 14.25 18.02
C LYS A 556 -15.63 14.92 19.18
N ILE A 557 -16.40 14.14 19.94
CA ILE A 557 -17.13 14.64 21.13
C ILE A 557 -16.15 15.08 22.21
N ASP A 558 -15.12 14.33 22.50
CA ASP A 558 -14.10 14.70 23.48
C ASP A 558 -13.37 16.00 23.09
N THR A 559 -13.02 16.16 21.81
CA THR A 559 -12.40 17.41 21.32
C THR A 559 -13.35 18.62 21.40
N LEU A 560 -14.64 18.42 21.14
CA LEU A 560 -15.64 19.47 21.30
C LEU A 560 -15.83 19.84 22.77
N ARG A 561 -15.93 18.85 23.65
CA ARG A 561 -16.02 19.04 25.10
C ARG A 561 -14.83 19.84 25.64
N ASP A 562 -13.61 19.49 25.23
CA ASP A 562 -12.40 20.16 25.68
C ASP A 562 -12.36 21.62 25.19
N ARG A 563 -12.82 21.88 23.96
CA ARG A 563 -12.97 23.24 23.44
C ARG A 563 -13.99 24.07 24.24
N GLU A 564 -15.13 23.49 24.59
CA GLU A 564 -16.15 24.19 25.40
C GLU A 564 -15.65 24.40 26.82
N LEU A 565 -14.96 23.44 27.43
CA LEU A 565 -14.32 23.60 28.73
C LEU A 565 -13.26 24.72 28.74
N ASP A 566 -12.46 24.82 27.68
CA ASP A 566 -11.47 25.90 27.56
C ASP A 566 -12.11 27.27 27.35
N LYS A 567 -13.23 27.33 26.62
CA LYS A 567 -14.01 28.57 26.53
C LYS A 567 -14.57 28.96 27.89
N ALA A 568 -15.21 28.04 28.61
CA ALA A 568 -15.75 28.29 29.95
C ALA A 568 -14.65 28.72 30.94
N LYS A 569 -13.48 28.11 30.90
CA LYS A 569 -12.32 28.53 31.72
C LYS A 569 -11.86 29.95 31.40
N ARG A 570 -11.78 30.30 30.10
CA ARG A 570 -11.41 31.67 29.69
C ARG A 570 -12.44 32.70 30.12
N GLU A 571 -13.72 32.38 30.04
CA GLU A 571 -14.79 33.24 30.52
C GLU A 571 -14.76 33.40 32.05
N ALA A 572 -14.59 32.29 32.79
CA ALA A 572 -14.42 32.36 34.23
C ALA A 572 -13.19 33.19 34.65
N GLN A 573 -12.07 33.04 33.95
CA GLN A 573 -10.89 33.83 34.22
C GLN A 573 -11.11 35.31 33.95
N ARG A 574 -11.81 35.68 32.87
CA ARG A 574 -12.20 37.06 32.57
C ARG A 574 -13.09 37.67 33.70
N LEU A 575 -14.01 36.88 34.23
CA LEU A 575 -14.89 37.33 35.35
C LEU A 575 -14.07 37.53 36.61
N VAL A 576 -13.18 36.61 36.95
CA VAL A 576 -12.27 36.74 38.10
C VAL A 576 -11.35 37.98 37.96
N ASP A 577 -10.82 38.22 36.77
CA ASP A 577 -9.94 39.37 36.52
C ASP A 577 -10.76 40.69 36.57
N ALA A 578 -12.00 40.72 36.10
CA ALA A 578 -12.89 41.85 36.22
C ALA A 578 -13.24 42.14 37.70
N ALA A 579 -13.58 41.11 38.48
CA ALA A 579 -13.83 41.20 39.90
C ALA A 579 -12.61 41.73 40.69
N LYS A 580 -11.38 41.24 40.35
CA LYS A 580 -10.15 41.72 40.95
C LYS A 580 -9.89 43.19 40.66
N ARG A 581 -10.11 43.63 39.40
CA ARG A 581 -9.99 45.08 39.05
C ARG A 581 -10.97 45.93 39.82
N THR A 582 -12.23 45.52 39.86
CA THR A 582 -13.24 46.28 40.62
C THR A 582 -12.94 46.32 42.11
N SER A 583 -12.41 45.24 42.71
CA SER A 583 -11.95 45.19 44.09
C SER A 583 -10.78 46.13 44.35
N SER A 584 -9.78 46.16 43.42
CA SER A 584 -8.61 47.05 43.52
C SER A 584 -9.01 48.53 43.39
N ASP A 585 -9.89 48.87 42.47
CA ASP A 585 -10.46 50.21 42.33
C ASP A 585 -11.22 50.64 43.60
N PHE A 586 -11.93 49.71 44.21
CA PHE A 586 -12.64 49.95 45.47
C PHE A 586 -11.70 50.23 46.64
N LEU A 587 -10.61 49.46 46.74
CA LEU A 587 -9.57 49.70 47.76
C LEU A 587 -8.90 51.04 47.60
N LEU A 588 -8.61 51.46 46.37
CA LEU A 588 -8.06 52.77 46.04
C LEU A 588 -9.02 53.90 46.39
N GLN A 589 -10.31 53.76 46.16
CA GLN A 589 -11.35 54.74 46.56
C GLN A 589 -11.51 54.83 48.07
N LEU A 590 -11.41 53.68 48.81
CA LEU A 590 -11.39 53.65 50.27
C LEU A 590 -10.14 54.36 50.84
N GLU A 591 -8.97 54.19 50.24
CA GLU A 591 -7.75 54.89 50.66
C GLU A 591 -7.85 56.41 50.42
N GLN A 592 -8.44 56.84 49.31
CA GLN A 592 -8.70 58.24 49.02
C GLN A 592 -9.70 58.84 50.05
N LEU A 593 -10.80 58.16 50.36
CA LEU A 593 -11.78 58.58 51.42
C LEU A 593 -11.14 58.65 52.79
N LYS A 594 -10.18 57.81 53.09
CA LYS A 594 -9.41 57.80 54.36
C LYS A 594 -8.44 58.99 54.45
N LYS A 595 -7.97 59.49 53.35
CA LYS A 595 -7.11 60.69 53.24
C LYS A 595 -7.88 61.99 53.30
N GLU A 596 -9.19 62.01 52.94
CA GLU A 596 -10.04 63.17 52.88
C GLU A 596 -10.90 63.37 54.19
N GLN A 597 -10.59 62.69 55.29
CA GLN A 597 -11.30 62.72 56.58
C GLN A 597 -11.20 64.08 57.35
N THR A 598 -10.85 65.18 56.70
CA THR A 598 -10.74 66.51 57.23
C THR A 598 -11.63 67.55 56.54
N ALA A 599 -12.86 67.21 56.13
CA ALA A 599 -13.86 68.26 55.70
C ALA A 599 -15.27 67.71 55.66
N THR A 600 -16.23 68.56 56.04
CA THR A 600 -17.64 68.52 56.40
C THR A 600 -18.58 67.83 55.32
N ASN A 601 -18.17 67.04 54.38
CA ASN A 601 -18.99 66.43 53.29
C ASN A 601 -18.95 64.91 53.23
N ALA A 602 -18.54 64.24 54.36
CA ALA A 602 -18.34 62.77 54.36
C ALA A 602 -19.64 61.95 54.09
N THR A 603 -20.81 62.53 54.46
CA THR A 603 -22.11 61.83 54.32
C THR A 603 -22.66 61.81 52.88
N GLU A 604 -22.44 62.86 52.09
CA GLU A 604 -22.88 62.94 50.72
C GLU A 604 -21.96 62.11 49.81
N LEU A 605 -20.65 62.12 50.01
CA LEU A 605 -19.69 61.35 49.27
C LEU A 605 -19.88 59.84 49.51
N ALA A 606 -20.12 59.44 50.80
CA ALA A 606 -20.44 58.06 51.11
C ALA A 606 -21.70 57.53 50.44
N ARG A 607 -22.73 58.41 50.28
CA ARG A 607 -23.98 58.08 49.56
C ARG A 607 -23.72 57.93 48.06
N LYS A 608 -22.88 58.74 47.44
CA LYS A 608 -22.54 58.74 46.05
C LYS A 608 -21.72 57.50 45.72
N THR A 609 -20.70 57.19 46.48
CA THR A 609 -19.84 55.99 46.37
C THR A 609 -20.64 54.70 46.57
N ARG A 610 -21.53 54.68 47.55
CA ARG A 610 -22.46 53.52 47.78
C ARG A 610 -23.38 53.23 46.57
N ARG A 611 -23.81 54.33 45.92
CA ARG A 611 -24.63 54.21 44.68
C ARG A 611 -23.88 53.75 43.46
N GLU A 612 -22.61 54.21 43.28
CA GLU A 612 -21.70 53.77 42.22
C GLU A 612 -21.30 52.32 42.41
N ILE A 613 -21.01 51.86 43.61
CA ILE A 613 -20.71 50.48 43.96
C ILE A 613 -21.89 49.56 43.64
N LYS A 614 -23.11 50.00 44.00
CA LYS A 614 -24.31 49.21 43.71
C LYS A 614 -24.58 49.09 42.21
N ASN A 615 -24.28 50.12 41.43
CA ASN A 615 -24.42 50.12 39.98
C ASN A 615 -23.37 49.21 39.31
N ARG A 616 -22.10 49.29 39.72
CA ARG A 616 -21.04 48.43 39.20
C ARG A 616 -21.18 46.97 39.61
N LEU A 617 -21.69 46.68 40.81
CA LEU A 617 -22.08 45.32 41.21
C LEU A 617 -23.25 44.78 40.40
N GLY A 618 -24.20 45.66 40.02
CA GLY A 618 -25.26 45.31 39.08
C GLY A 618 -24.78 44.97 37.67
N GLU A 619 -23.80 45.72 37.15
CA GLU A 619 -23.16 45.45 35.86
C GLU A 619 -22.38 44.11 35.86
N LEU A 620 -21.75 43.75 36.96
CA LEU A 620 -21.08 42.45 37.14
C LEU A 620 -22.11 41.30 37.23
N ASP A 621 -23.26 41.52 37.90
CA ASP A 621 -24.30 40.51 37.98
C ASP A 621 -24.96 40.26 36.62
N ASP A 622 -25.09 41.29 35.77
CA ASP A 622 -25.57 41.17 34.39
C ASP A 622 -24.59 40.45 33.46
N ILE A 623 -23.28 40.55 33.71
CA ILE A 623 -22.22 39.83 32.99
C ILE A 623 -22.18 38.34 33.39
N VAL A 624 -22.44 38.05 34.67
CA VAL A 624 -22.44 36.68 35.22
C VAL A 624 -23.71 35.91 34.86
N ASN A 625 -24.83 36.62 34.67
CA ASN A 625 -26.14 36.02 34.34
C ASN A 625 -26.78 36.65 33.10
N PRO A 626 -26.20 36.40 31.87
CA PRO A 626 -26.78 36.97 30.65
C PRO A 626 -28.15 36.38 30.29
N ASN A 627 -28.59 35.30 30.95
CA ASN A 627 -29.88 34.63 30.76
C ASN A 627 -30.81 34.79 31.95
N ARG A 628 -30.93 35.98 32.54
CA ARG A 628 -32.18 36.29 33.24
C ARG A 628 -33.30 36.33 32.21
N LEU A 629 -33.97 35.21 32.04
CA LEU A 629 -35.31 35.20 31.44
C LEU A 629 -36.16 36.20 32.21
N ASN A 630 -36.37 37.40 31.65
CA ASN A 630 -37.45 38.28 32.02
C ASN A 630 -38.75 37.56 31.71
N THR A 631 -39.13 36.62 32.53
CA THR A 631 -40.49 36.16 32.59
C THR A 631 -41.25 37.25 33.33
N ASP A 632 -42.02 38.05 32.57
CA ASP A 632 -43.03 38.93 33.14
C ASP A 632 -43.89 38.08 34.04
N TRP A 633 -43.66 38.24 35.37
CA TRP A 633 -44.46 37.59 36.41
C TRP A 633 -45.75 38.41 36.60
N GLU A 634 -46.79 38.12 35.75
CA GLU A 634 -48.08 38.69 35.90
C GLU A 634 -48.62 38.40 37.29
N THR A 635 -49.02 39.43 37.98
CA THR A 635 -49.43 39.43 39.39
C THR A 635 -50.81 38.77 39.64
N ASP A 636 -51.53 38.37 38.60
CA ASP A 636 -52.93 37.85 38.70
C ASP A 636 -53.11 36.37 38.37
N TYR A 637 -52.02 35.56 38.42
CA TYR A 637 -52.11 34.10 38.20
C TYR A 637 -52.84 33.43 39.40
N LYS A 638 -54.06 32.91 39.21
CA LYS A 638 -54.72 31.98 40.13
C LYS A 638 -54.44 30.55 39.81
N LEU A 639 -54.03 29.76 40.80
CA LEU A 639 -53.83 28.34 40.62
C LEU A 639 -55.09 27.65 40.11
N PRO A 640 -55.08 26.91 39.01
CA PRO A 640 -56.28 26.28 38.42
C PRO A 640 -56.89 25.18 39.34
N ARG A 641 -56.09 24.64 40.27
CA ARG A 641 -56.51 23.70 41.31
C ARG A 641 -55.55 23.77 42.52
N PRO A 642 -55.90 23.22 43.66
CA PRO A 642 -54.99 23.08 44.79
C PRO A 642 -53.81 22.26 44.42
N LEU A 643 -52.57 22.64 44.81
CA LEU A 643 -51.35 21.92 44.56
C LEU A 643 -51.38 20.57 45.30
N GLN A 644 -50.76 19.55 44.67
CA GLN A 644 -50.60 18.24 45.26
C GLN A 644 -49.07 17.85 45.28
N VAL A 645 -48.69 16.97 46.20
CA VAL A 645 -47.33 16.49 46.26
C VAL A 645 -47.04 15.73 44.95
N GLY A 646 -45.97 16.10 44.28
CA GLY A 646 -45.56 15.57 42.98
C GLY A 646 -45.96 16.44 41.78
N ASP A 647 -46.64 17.60 42.02
CA ASP A 647 -46.93 18.53 40.94
C ASP A 647 -45.67 19.23 40.43
N HIS A 648 -45.57 19.34 39.09
CA HIS A 648 -44.52 20.07 38.42
C HIS A 648 -44.86 21.56 38.37
N VAL A 649 -43.97 22.39 38.92
CA VAL A 649 -44.24 23.81 39.13
C VAL A 649 -43.08 24.69 38.67
N LEU A 650 -43.39 25.89 38.18
CA LEU A 650 -42.41 26.95 37.94
C LEU A 650 -42.30 27.78 39.20
N ILE A 651 -41.10 27.97 39.73
CA ILE A 651 -40.80 28.67 40.98
C ILE A 651 -40.22 30.03 40.64
N LYS A 652 -40.76 31.10 41.21
CA LYS A 652 -40.32 32.49 40.96
C LYS A 652 -38.84 32.68 41.30
N GLY A 653 -38.02 33.02 40.29
CA GLY A 653 -36.58 33.27 40.42
C GLY A 653 -35.69 32.06 40.57
N ILE A 654 -36.22 30.82 40.46
CA ILE A 654 -35.44 29.57 40.63
C ILE A 654 -35.56 28.67 39.39
N GLY A 655 -36.72 28.60 38.74
CA GLY A 655 -36.95 27.73 37.59
C GLY A 655 -37.97 26.60 37.86
N GLU A 656 -37.95 25.56 37.02
CA GLU A 656 -38.88 24.41 37.19
C GLU A 656 -38.49 23.51 38.38
N GLY A 657 -39.49 22.98 39.06
CA GLY A 657 -39.30 22.07 40.18
C GLY A 657 -40.54 21.24 40.50
N ASP A 658 -40.44 20.28 41.38
CA ASP A 658 -41.52 19.40 41.81
C ASP A 658 -41.90 19.69 43.29
N VAL A 659 -43.19 19.65 43.58
CA VAL A 659 -43.70 19.84 44.94
C VAL A 659 -43.42 18.60 45.79
N LEU A 660 -42.70 18.77 46.88
CA LEU A 660 -42.37 17.68 47.80
C LEU A 660 -43.28 17.60 49.02
N GLU A 661 -43.67 18.75 49.59
CA GLU A 661 -44.49 18.83 50.80
C GLU A 661 -45.38 20.03 50.78
N LEU A 662 -46.63 19.87 51.26
CA LEU A 662 -47.64 20.94 51.33
C LEU A 662 -47.74 21.50 52.77
N GLY A 663 -47.78 22.82 52.91
CA GLY A 663 -47.88 23.51 54.20
C GLY A 663 -48.10 25.00 54.02
N SER A 664 -48.02 25.78 55.09
CA SER A 664 -48.10 27.25 55.01
C SER A 664 -47.03 27.89 54.11
N LYS A 665 -45.95 27.17 53.91
CA LYS A 665 -44.95 27.36 52.86
C LYS A 665 -44.69 25.95 52.20
N ILE A 666 -44.77 25.90 50.89
CA ILE A 666 -44.64 24.66 50.10
C ILE A 666 -43.19 24.34 49.91
N LEU A 667 -42.74 23.10 50.22
CA LEU A 667 -41.42 22.62 49.95
C LEU A 667 -41.37 22.13 48.50
N VAL A 668 -40.48 22.71 47.72
CA VAL A 668 -40.26 22.36 46.31
C VAL A 668 -38.82 21.99 46.06
N SER A 669 -38.55 21.07 45.07
CA SER A 669 -37.22 20.74 44.64
C SER A 669 -36.99 21.15 43.19
N SER A 670 -35.94 21.88 42.92
CA SER A 670 -35.44 22.20 41.60
C SER A 670 -34.01 21.64 41.44
N GLY A 671 -33.87 20.51 40.76
CA GLY A 671 -32.60 19.75 40.72
C GLY A 671 -32.15 19.29 42.10
N MET A 672 -30.98 19.70 42.56
CA MET A 672 -30.43 19.37 43.90
C MET A 672 -30.88 20.33 45.00
N LEU A 673 -31.58 21.43 44.64
CA LEU A 673 -31.93 22.49 45.60
C LEU A 673 -33.35 22.23 46.12
N LYS A 674 -33.50 22.13 47.46
CA LYS A 674 -34.80 22.07 48.15
C LYS A 674 -35.04 23.39 48.86
N THR A 675 -36.14 24.07 48.51
CA THR A 675 -36.51 25.37 49.12
C THR A 675 -37.96 25.44 49.48
N ARG A 676 -38.31 26.27 50.51
CA ARG A 676 -39.69 26.52 50.93
C ARG A 676 -40.15 27.85 50.38
N VAL A 677 -41.22 27.88 49.55
CA VAL A 677 -41.73 29.02 48.84
C VAL A 677 -43.22 29.24 49.19
N LYS A 678 -43.72 30.50 49.06
CA LYS A 678 -45.13 30.77 49.23
C LYS A 678 -45.94 30.25 48.03
N PRO A 679 -47.20 29.85 48.21
CA PRO A 679 -48.07 29.43 47.10
C PRO A 679 -48.17 30.43 45.96
N THR A 680 -48.10 31.75 46.29
CA THR A 680 -48.12 32.87 45.32
C THR A 680 -46.90 32.91 44.36
N ASP A 681 -45.84 32.25 44.74
CA ASP A 681 -44.56 32.22 43.98
C ASP A 681 -44.41 30.97 43.11
N LEU A 682 -45.51 30.20 42.97
CA LEU A 682 -45.55 28.95 42.19
C LEU A 682 -46.59 29.06 41.06
N ARG A 683 -46.24 28.52 39.89
CA ARG A 683 -47.20 28.32 38.79
C ARG A 683 -47.22 26.83 38.45
N LEU A 684 -48.40 26.25 38.26
CA LEU A 684 -48.55 24.85 37.90
C LEU A 684 -48.21 24.68 36.43
N LEU A 685 -47.29 23.78 36.13
CA LEU A 685 -46.92 23.38 34.77
C LEU A 685 -47.69 22.11 34.35
N PRO A 686 -47.98 21.90 33.06
CA PRO A 686 -48.61 20.66 32.63
C PRO A 686 -47.74 19.46 32.96
N PRO A 687 -48.33 18.31 33.33
CA PRO A 687 -47.59 17.13 33.70
C PRO A 687 -46.71 16.64 32.54
N LYS A 688 -45.46 16.39 32.81
CA LYS A 688 -44.56 15.75 31.81
C LYS A 688 -45.20 14.44 31.42
N LYS A 689 -45.54 14.23 30.13
CA LYS A 689 -46.03 12.98 29.59
C LYS A 689 -45.02 11.87 29.92
N LYS A 690 -45.30 11.02 30.87
CA LYS A 690 -44.62 9.76 31.10
C LYS A 690 -44.92 8.90 29.89
N ALA A 691 -43.88 8.43 29.18
CA ALA A 691 -44.05 7.38 28.19
C ALA A 691 -44.68 6.14 28.86
N PRO A 692 -45.58 5.43 28.17
CA PRO A 692 -46.30 4.31 28.79
C PRO A 692 -45.30 3.19 29.09
N ILE A 693 -45.22 2.83 30.37
CA ILE A 693 -44.53 1.63 30.84
C ILE A 693 -45.52 0.49 30.64
N THR A 694 -45.44 -0.18 29.52
CA THR A 694 -46.07 -1.49 29.30
C THR A 694 -45.05 -2.56 29.60
N GLY A 695 -45.36 -3.43 30.52
CA GLY A 695 -44.77 -4.72 30.70
C GLY A 695 -43.83 -4.84 31.90
N GLN A 696 -44.31 -5.56 32.88
CA GLN A 696 -43.49 -6.24 33.86
C GLN A 696 -42.36 -7.00 33.14
N ARG A 697 -41.15 -6.50 33.21
CA ARG A 697 -39.95 -7.27 32.97
C ARG A 697 -39.18 -7.35 34.26
N THR A 698 -39.16 -8.55 34.80
CA THR A 698 -38.16 -9.04 35.74
C THR A 698 -36.83 -8.40 35.42
N LEU A 699 -36.20 -7.82 36.43
CA LEU A 699 -34.85 -7.33 36.44
C LEU A 699 -33.90 -8.43 35.96
N ARG A 700 -33.75 -8.59 34.66
CA ARG A 700 -32.53 -9.13 34.09
C ARG A 700 -31.54 -7.97 34.02
N ARG A 701 -30.55 -8.04 34.89
CA ARG A 701 -29.31 -7.29 34.80
C ARG A 701 -28.81 -7.38 33.36
N THR A 702 -29.01 -6.34 32.57
CA THR A 702 -28.22 -6.13 31.36
C THR A 702 -26.87 -5.64 31.82
N THR A 703 -25.96 -6.57 32.04
CA THR A 703 -24.53 -6.28 31.95
C THR A 703 -24.29 -5.81 30.52
N SER A 704 -24.03 -4.53 30.40
CA SER A 704 -23.44 -3.97 29.19
C SER A 704 -22.15 -4.76 28.93
N ARG A 705 -22.13 -5.53 27.85
CA ARG A 705 -20.94 -6.13 27.28
C ARG A 705 -20.03 -5.02 26.73
N ALA A 706 -19.39 -4.30 27.63
CA ALA A 706 -18.23 -3.50 27.36
C ALA A 706 -17.16 -4.00 28.32
N ASP A 707 -16.09 -4.57 27.76
CA ASP A 707 -14.93 -5.15 28.42
C ASP A 707 -15.14 -6.57 29.00
N ALA A 708 -15.29 -7.54 28.13
CA ALA A 708 -15.18 -8.98 28.48
C ALA A 708 -13.71 -9.43 28.70
N ASP A 709 -12.81 -8.52 29.10
CA ASP A 709 -11.40 -8.87 29.35
C ASP A 709 -10.80 -8.08 30.53
N VAL A 710 -11.58 -7.90 31.61
CA VAL A 710 -11.00 -7.42 32.87
C VAL A 710 -10.40 -8.62 33.56
N LYS A 711 -9.08 -8.78 33.42
CA LYS A 711 -8.30 -9.78 34.17
C LYS A 711 -8.48 -9.51 35.67
N THR A 712 -8.76 -10.55 36.44
CA THR A 712 -8.82 -10.50 37.92
C THR A 712 -7.42 -10.54 38.53
N GLU A 713 -6.40 -10.50 37.71
CA GLU A 713 -4.99 -10.62 38.06
C GLU A 713 -4.17 -9.47 37.50
N LEU A 714 -3.34 -8.82 38.34
CA LEU A 714 -2.41 -7.76 37.97
C LEU A 714 -0.98 -8.22 38.26
N ASP A 715 -0.11 -8.24 37.25
CA ASP A 715 1.30 -8.57 37.38
C ASP A 715 2.16 -7.30 37.41
N LEU A 716 2.82 -7.05 38.54
CA LEU A 716 3.67 -5.88 38.80
C LEU A 716 5.16 -6.22 38.81
N ARG A 717 5.53 -7.44 38.47
CA ARG A 717 6.94 -7.87 38.51
C ARG A 717 7.77 -7.09 37.52
N GLY A 718 8.95 -6.62 37.93
CA GLY A 718 9.87 -5.88 37.06
C GLY A 718 9.56 -4.40 36.91
N GLN A 719 8.50 -3.89 37.54
CA GLN A 719 8.15 -2.46 37.55
C GLN A 719 8.84 -1.72 38.70
N THR A 720 9.01 -0.42 38.55
CA THR A 720 9.40 0.45 39.66
C THR A 720 8.22 0.64 40.64
N VAL A 721 8.50 1.06 41.88
CA VAL A 721 7.44 1.26 42.88
C VAL A 721 6.40 2.28 42.41
N GLU A 722 6.82 3.38 41.80
CA GLU A 722 5.91 4.43 41.32
C GLU A 722 5.00 3.94 40.18
N GLU A 723 5.57 3.22 39.22
CA GLU A 723 4.79 2.61 38.09
C GLU A 723 3.81 1.57 38.63
N ALA A 724 4.23 0.74 39.57
CA ALA A 724 3.41 -0.29 40.16
C ALA A 724 2.20 0.27 40.93
N LEU A 725 2.38 1.36 41.69
CA LEU A 725 1.30 2.01 42.41
C LEU A 725 0.31 2.69 41.47
N GLY A 726 0.80 3.34 40.40
CA GLY A 726 -0.05 3.94 39.36
C GLY A 726 -0.91 2.88 38.65
N ASN A 727 -0.33 1.74 38.30
CA ASN A 727 -1.04 0.63 37.64
C ASN A 727 -2.01 -0.06 38.61
N LEU A 728 -1.69 -0.16 39.88
CA LEU A 728 -2.54 -0.75 40.93
C LEU A 728 -3.82 0.10 41.11
N GLY A 729 -3.71 1.41 41.24
CA GLY A 729 -4.87 2.29 41.38
C GLY A 729 -5.85 2.18 40.19
N LEU A 730 -5.32 2.25 38.98
CA LEU A 730 -6.12 2.11 37.74
C LEU A 730 -6.77 0.72 37.64
N PHE A 731 -6.09 -0.32 38.07
CA PHE A 731 -6.61 -1.70 38.10
C PHE A 731 -7.76 -1.86 39.09
N ILE A 732 -7.60 -1.37 40.31
CA ILE A 732 -8.64 -1.42 41.35
C ILE A 732 -9.88 -0.66 40.88
N ASP A 733 -9.74 0.54 40.35
CA ASP A 733 -10.86 1.32 39.82
C ASP A 733 -11.61 0.58 38.70
N LYS A 734 -10.89 -0.07 37.77
CA LYS A 734 -11.49 -0.93 36.74
C LYS A 734 -12.24 -2.11 37.35
N CYS A 735 -11.69 -2.77 38.36
CA CYS A 735 -12.30 -3.91 38.98
C CYS A 735 -13.56 -3.53 39.77
N VAL A 736 -13.54 -2.39 40.45
CA VAL A 736 -14.73 -1.83 41.15
C VAL A 736 -15.84 -1.48 40.18
N LEU A 737 -15.50 -0.81 39.06
CA LEU A 737 -16.49 -0.48 37.99
C LEU A 737 -17.14 -1.72 37.37
N ASN A 738 -16.46 -2.85 37.38
CA ASN A 738 -16.96 -4.13 36.85
C ASN A 738 -17.51 -5.07 37.92
N ASN A 739 -17.70 -4.59 39.19
CA ASN A 739 -18.21 -5.35 40.32
C ASN A 739 -17.41 -6.64 40.64
N ILE A 740 -16.12 -6.59 40.47
CA ILE A 740 -15.21 -7.70 40.84
C ILE A 740 -14.97 -7.63 42.34
N SER A 741 -15.28 -8.68 43.08
CA SER A 741 -15.20 -8.72 44.52
C SER A 741 -13.82 -9.10 45.07
N GLU A 742 -12.99 -9.78 44.28
CA GLU A 742 -11.66 -10.24 44.69
C GLU A 742 -10.68 -10.14 43.54
N VAL A 743 -9.48 -9.63 43.82
CA VAL A 743 -8.42 -9.42 42.84
C VAL A 743 -7.08 -9.94 43.37
N ARG A 744 -6.24 -10.38 42.40
CA ARG A 744 -4.92 -10.96 42.71
C ARG A 744 -3.82 -10.05 42.14
N ILE A 745 -2.87 -9.67 42.99
CA ILE A 745 -1.80 -8.73 42.66
C ILE A 745 -0.46 -9.44 42.85
N ILE A 746 0.26 -9.65 41.76
CA ILE A 746 1.54 -10.38 41.72
C ILE A 746 2.68 -9.36 41.73
N HIS A 747 3.41 -9.29 42.83
CA HIS A 747 4.57 -8.41 43.05
C HIS A 747 5.90 -9.16 43.11
N GLY A 748 5.87 -10.48 43.13
CA GLY A 748 7.06 -11.33 43.16
C GLY A 748 7.67 -11.51 44.55
N LYS A 749 8.63 -12.43 44.65
CA LYS A 749 9.35 -12.78 45.92
C LYS A 749 10.69 -12.02 46.10
N GLY A 750 11.02 -10.95 45.30
CA GLY A 750 12.28 -10.24 45.32
C GLY A 750 12.60 -9.54 46.63
N THR A 751 13.19 -8.36 46.62
CA THR A 751 13.62 -7.61 47.83
C THR A 751 12.50 -7.21 48.78
N GLY A 752 11.25 -7.39 48.38
CA GLY A 752 10.06 -7.05 49.17
C GLY A 752 9.58 -5.59 49.03
N ALA A 753 10.29 -4.74 48.31
CA ALA A 753 9.95 -3.32 48.16
C ALA A 753 8.57 -3.12 47.53
N LEU A 754 8.29 -3.83 46.43
CA LEU A 754 6.98 -3.79 45.76
C LEU A 754 5.87 -4.36 46.65
N ARG A 755 6.12 -5.46 47.38
CA ARG A 755 5.15 -6.02 48.31
C ARG A 755 4.74 -5.01 49.38
N THR A 756 5.73 -4.35 50.00
CA THR A 756 5.49 -3.37 51.09
C THR A 756 4.69 -2.19 50.55
N ALA A 757 5.08 -1.64 49.40
CA ALA A 757 4.39 -0.52 48.76
C ALA A 757 2.94 -0.88 48.34
N VAL A 758 2.72 -2.05 47.75
CA VAL A 758 1.39 -2.52 47.34
C VAL A 758 0.49 -2.72 48.59
N GLN A 759 0.99 -3.30 49.70
CA GLN A 759 0.22 -3.51 50.92
C GLN A 759 -0.09 -2.17 51.59
N GLU A 760 0.80 -1.20 51.55
CA GLU A 760 0.59 0.13 52.13
C GLU A 760 -0.49 0.89 51.36
N GLU A 761 -0.46 0.83 50.02
CA GLU A 761 -1.49 1.42 49.14
C GLU A 761 -2.85 0.76 49.37
N LEU A 762 -2.92 -0.56 49.40
CA LEU A 762 -4.16 -1.30 49.66
C LEU A 762 -4.77 -1.01 51.04
N ARG A 763 -3.96 -0.71 52.05
CA ARG A 763 -4.42 -0.31 53.38
C ARG A 763 -5.19 0.99 53.39
N HIS A 764 -4.77 1.95 52.55
CA HIS A 764 -5.35 3.29 52.50
C HIS A 764 -6.39 3.48 51.38
N HIS A 765 -6.51 2.49 50.49
CA HIS A 765 -7.39 2.60 49.34
C HIS A 765 -8.87 2.53 49.71
N PRO A 766 -9.71 3.50 49.36
CA PRO A 766 -11.11 3.59 49.82
C PRO A 766 -11.99 2.42 49.41
N ASN A 767 -11.68 1.78 48.26
CA ASN A 767 -12.47 0.72 47.67
C ASN A 767 -11.99 -0.70 48.06
N VAL A 768 -10.98 -0.85 48.95
CA VAL A 768 -10.50 -2.13 49.44
C VAL A 768 -11.11 -2.43 50.80
N ALA A 769 -11.69 -3.60 50.96
CA ALA A 769 -12.27 -4.04 52.22
C ALA A 769 -11.21 -4.72 53.11
N GLU A 770 -10.49 -5.67 52.57
CA GLU A 770 -9.39 -6.39 53.26
C GLU A 770 -8.39 -6.90 52.26
N TYR A 771 -7.16 -7.15 52.71
CA TYR A 771 -6.14 -7.79 51.89
C TYR A 771 -5.34 -8.80 52.71
N ARG A 772 -4.83 -9.85 52.06
CA ARG A 772 -3.99 -10.88 52.62
C ARG A 772 -2.89 -11.35 51.68
N LEU A 773 -1.86 -11.96 52.18
CA LEU A 773 -0.90 -12.68 51.36
C LEU A 773 -1.52 -13.96 50.79
N GLY A 774 -1.04 -14.39 49.62
CA GLY A 774 -1.42 -15.66 49.02
C GLY A 774 -1.01 -16.84 49.92
N VAL A 775 -1.83 -17.89 49.95
CA VAL A 775 -1.52 -19.17 50.60
C VAL A 775 -0.87 -20.16 49.61
N TYR A 776 -0.53 -21.35 50.09
CA TYR A 776 0.04 -22.39 49.24
C TYR A 776 -0.88 -22.69 48.06
N GLY A 777 -0.32 -22.60 46.82
CA GLY A 777 -1.08 -22.69 45.55
C GLY A 777 -1.51 -21.34 44.97
N GLU A 778 -1.54 -20.23 45.72
CA GLU A 778 -1.91 -18.88 45.27
C GLU A 778 -0.69 -18.00 44.95
N GLY A 779 0.53 -18.48 45.11
CA GLY A 779 1.79 -17.75 44.88
C GLY A 779 2.48 -17.28 46.17
N GLU A 780 1.95 -17.61 47.37
CA GLU A 780 2.55 -17.35 48.70
C GLU A 780 2.98 -15.89 48.90
N ASN A 781 4.19 -15.67 49.40
CA ASN A 781 4.74 -14.32 49.69
C ASN A 781 4.99 -13.46 48.45
N GLY A 782 4.75 -13.97 47.24
CA GLY A 782 4.91 -13.22 45.99
C GLY A 782 3.62 -12.59 45.45
N VAL A 783 2.48 -12.83 46.13
CA VAL A 783 1.15 -12.39 45.71
C VAL A 783 0.40 -11.82 46.91
N THR A 784 -0.37 -10.75 46.67
CA THR A 784 -1.35 -10.19 47.61
C THR A 784 -2.74 -10.29 46.99
N ILE A 785 -3.68 -10.82 47.75
CA ILE A 785 -5.10 -10.92 47.36
C ILE A 785 -5.85 -9.81 48.06
N ALA A 786 -6.61 -9.01 47.34
CA ALA A 786 -7.41 -7.94 47.92
C ALA A 786 -8.90 -8.14 47.59
N LYS A 787 -9.75 -7.96 48.61
CA LYS A 787 -11.20 -7.93 48.45
C LYS A 787 -11.65 -6.49 48.34
N LEU A 788 -12.43 -6.24 47.31
CA LEU A 788 -12.99 -4.92 47.00
C LEU A 788 -14.38 -4.79 47.66
N LYS A 789 -14.76 -3.53 48.01
CA LYS A 789 -16.05 -3.21 48.65
C LYS A 789 -17.21 -3.30 47.69
#